data_65f28fe1e7a62779fecfa7f64eee0c0d
#
_entry.id   65f28fe1e7a62779fecfa7f64eee0c0d
#
_cell.length_a   1.000
_cell.length_b   1.000
_cell.length_c   1.000
_cell.angle_alpha   90.00
_cell.angle_beta   90.00
_cell.angle_gamma   90.00
#
_symmetry.space_group_name_H-M   'P 1'
#
loop_
_entity.id
_entity.type
_entity.pdbx_description
1 polymer ?
#
loop_
_entity_poly.entity_id
_entity_poly.type
_entity_poly.pdbx_seq_one_letter_code
_entity_poly.pdbx_strand_id
1 'polypeptide(L)'
;ELMKKTMSDYMSDSHTSGGHLSYLEDLYESYLQDPNSISEEWKTYFNDLPFQNGSKKDSSHFDVIKHFKNTPRRSATKFKASSQNKNPLEAKVQTLIKAYRDYGHTAADLDPLGIAEKVIHSDLHKTEGLFNGDELSSTINCNFPIGSNAEYEVNNLIDELKETYCKNIGIEFQHISNKRERSWIIEKFENSDHKVSDVERKKEILKRLISARGLAQFLSSKYPGMKRFGIDGCESLIPLVDTLIKTTSKNGAEQICFGMAHRGRLNLLVNVLGKVSKELFEAFEEDFDLKGSSTGDVKYHLGYSSNIRTDHGDVHVSLTNNPSHLEIVNPVVVGSVRARQDRLRDTFRNRVVPILIHGDAAFSGQGVVMETLQMSQTRAYGVGGTIHVVVNNQIGFTTSHIRDARSTRYSTDISKFIEAPIIHVNADDPEAVVFVSELACEYRENFKKDIVIDLVCYRRSGHNEADDPSSTQPLMYKAIKNHKTVLDMYENLLTADSIISDQEIKDFKKSYRKQIENGESVTPNLAPRSNDDQWFDWEPFMNRKWYEEVTTSVPQKEIEENALSIVNTPADFSLQKKVQKIFDERVKMSKGNIKLNWGFAEMMAYSSLLKEGYPIRFTGQDVRRGTFDHRHAVIFDQENGEGFLSLDTIAKEGKTLVDIYDSLLSEEAVLGFEYGYSATWPSGLVIWEAQFGDFANGAQV
;
A
#
# COMPACT_ATOMS: atom_id res chain seq x y z
N GLU A 1 28.52 40.03 -9.65
CA GLU A 1 29.67 39.11 -9.58
C GLU A 1 29.18 37.73 -10.02
N LEU A 2 29.61 37.34 -11.24
CA LEU A 2 29.31 36.02 -11.79
C LEU A 2 29.98 34.97 -10.89
N MET A 3 29.19 34.17 -10.16
CA MET A 3 29.67 32.94 -9.54
C MET A 3 30.35 32.08 -10.62
N LYS A 4 31.66 31.87 -10.50
CA LYS A 4 32.41 30.98 -11.39
C LYS A 4 32.00 29.56 -11.08
N LYS A 5 31.30 28.90 -12.02
CA LYS A 5 30.93 27.49 -11.90
C LYS A 5 32.16 26.59 -11.92
N THR A 6 32.16 25.54 -11.11
CA THR A 6 33.16 24.47 -11.14
C THR A 6 32.84 23.47 -12.26
N MET A 7 33.77 22.58 -12.60
CA MET A 7 33.52 21.48 -13.53
C MET A 7 32.34 20.62 -13.07
N SER A 8 32.19 20.39 -11.77
CA SER A 8 31.03 19.72 -11.17
C SER A 8 29.72 20.46 -11.45
N ASP A 9 29.73 21.79 -11.43
CA ASP A 9 28.55 22.60 -11.72
C ASP A 9 28.18 22.54 -13.20
N TYR A 10 29.16 22.44 -14.11
CA TYR A 10 28.92 22.22 -15.53
C TYR A 10 28.43 20.82 -15.85
N MET A 11 28.91 19.79 -15.13
CA MET A 11 28.40 18.42 -15.26
C MET A 11 26.99 18.23 -14.74
N SER A 12 26.50 19.13 -13.88
CA SER A 12 25.11 19.13 -13.40
C SER A 12 24.15 19.86 -14.34
N ASP A 13 24.64 20.61 -15.32
CA ASP A 13 23.79 21.27 -16.32
C ASP A 13 23.25 20.25 -17.35
N SER A 14 21.97 20.33 -17.63
CA SER A 14 21.21 19.38 -18.46
C SER A 14 21.73 19.18 -19.90
N HIS A 15 22.59 20.06 -20.37
CA HIS A 15 23.18 20.00 -21.71
C HIS A 15 24.33 18.98 -21.84
N THR A 16 24.90 18.52 -20.72
CA THR A 16 25.98 17.53 -20.66
C THR A 16 25.55 16.16 -20.15
N SER A 17 24.29 16.00 -19.76
CA SER A 17 23.73 14.75 -19.19
C SER A 17 23.30 13.71 -20.26
N GLY A 18 23.83 13.73 -21.45
CA GLY A 18 23.67 12.68 -22.46
C GLY A 18 24.81 11.65 -22.40
N GLY A 19 24.63 10.46 -22.96
CA GLY A 19 25.50 9.28 -22.89
C GLY A 19 27.00 9.41 -23.30
N HIS A 20 27.56 10.61 -23.17
CA HIS A 20 28.95 10.92 -23.49
C HIS A 20 29.80 11.41 -22.29
N LEU A 21 29.25 11.32 -21.06
CA LEU A 21 29.95 11.80 -19.86
C LEU A 21 31.32 11.12 -19.66
N SER A 22 31.37 9.81 -19.85
CA SER A 22 32.60 9.05 -19.73
C SER A 22 33.66 9.46 -20.79
N TYR A 23 33.23 9.80 -21.99
CA TYR A 23 34.10 10.28 -23.03
C TYR A 23 34.66 11.68 -22.73
N LEU A 24 33.85 12.56 -22.17
CA LEU A 24 34.29 13.90 -21.72
C LEU A 24 35.25 13.82 -20.53
N GLU A 25 35.01 12.90 -19.60
CA GLU A 25 35.92 12.62 -18.49
C GLU A 25 37.28 12.13 -19.01
N ASP A 26 37.32 11.19 -19.96
CA ASP A 26 38.55 10.66 -20.56
C ASP A 26 39.32 11.74 -21.31
N LEU A 27 38.60 12.64 -22.03
CA LEU A 27 39.23 13.77 -22.71
C LEU A 27 39.80 14.80 -21.73
N TYR A 28 39.10 15.09 -20.63
CA TYR A 28 39.57 16.02 -19.61
C TYR A 28 40.75 15.46 -18.84
N GLU A 29 40.76 14.18 -18.52
CA GLU A 29 41.90 13.50 -17.92
C GLU A 29 43.15 13.52 -18.84
N SER A 30 42.93 13.31 -20.15
CA SER A 30 44.02 13.41 -21.15
C SER A 30 44.55 14.84 -21.23
N TYR A 31 43.68 15.86 -21.20
CA TYR A 31 44.06 17.28 -21.15
C TYR A 31 44.89 17.62 -19.90
N LEU A 32 44.50 17.11 -18.73
CA LEU A 32 45.22 17.33 -17.47
C LEU A 32 46.62 16.70 -17.46
N GLN A 33 46.82 15.59 -18.22
CA GLN A 33 48.12 14.92 -18.36
C GLN A 33 49.02 15.64 -19.40
N ASP A 34 48.49 15.91 -20.56
CA ASP A 34 49.16 16.64 -21.65
C ASP A 34 48.13 17.45 -22.44
N PRO A 35 48.08 18.78 -22.28
CA PRO A 35 47.18 19.63 -23.02
C PRO A 35 47.29 19.54 -24.54
N ASN A 36 48.34 18.99 -25.08
CA ASN A 36 48.55 18.80 -26.53
C ASN A 36 48.04 17.43 -27.03
N SER A 37 47.58 16.57 -26.14
CA SER A 37 47.07 15.22 -26.49
C SER A 37 45.66 15.23 -27.05
N ILE A 38 44.94 16.37 -26.99
CA ILE A 38 43.58 16.54 -27.44
C ILE A 38 43.45 17.57 -28.56
N SER A 39 42.32 17.63 -29.25
CA SER A 39 42.11 18.62 -30.33
C SER A 39 42.08 20.04 -29.81
N GLU A 40 42.47 21.02 -30.65
CA GLU A 40 42.51 22.45 -30.30
C GLU A 40 41.12 22.99 -29.85
N GLU A 41 40.04 22.43 -30.37
CA GLU A 41 38.68 22.78 -29.96
C GLU A 41 38.40 22.42 -28.50
N TRP A 42 38.76 21.21 -28.09
CA TRP A 42 38.61 20.73 -26.72
C TRP A 42 39.60 21.41 -25.76
N LYS A 43 40.79 21.70 -26.24
CA LYS A 43 41.78 22.45 -25.48
C LYS A 43 41.33 23.87 -25.15
N THR A 44 40.69 24.55 -26.13
CA THR A 44 40.11 25.87 -25.94
C THR A 44 38.95 25.78 -24.93
N TYR A 45 38.09 24.81 -25.09
CA TYR A 45 36.95 24.59 -24.17
C TYR A 45 37.43 24.36 -22.73
N PHE A 46 38.40 23.51 -22.49
CA PHE A 46 38.89 23.21 -21.14
C PHE A 46 39.71 24.38 -20.55
N ASN A 47 40.36 25.19 -21.38
CA ASN A 47 41.05 26.41 -20.90
C ASN A 47 40.07 27.52 -20.45
N ASP A 48 38.89 27.58 -21.05
CA ASP A 48 37.88 28.58 -20.75
C ASP A 48 36.98 28.19 -19.56
N LEU A 49 37.13 26.98 -18.99
CA LEU A 49 36.47 26.59 -17.79
C LEU A 49 36.88 27.48 -16.60
N PRO A 50 35.95 28.08 -15.86
CA PRO A 50 36.28 28.93 -14.74
C PRO A 50 36.84 28.15 -13.56
N PHE A 51 38.13 28.29 -13.32
CA PHE A 51 38.79 27.78 -12.12
C PHE A 51 38.45 28.66 -10.90
N GLN A 52 38.11 28.05 -9.78
CA GLN A 52 37.92 28.78 -8.52
C GLN A 52 39.21 29.49 -8.10
N ASN A 53 39.08 30.72 -7.60
CA ASN A 53 40.16 31.55 -7.14
C ASN A 53 41.00 30.88 -6.04
N GLY A 54 42.28 30.74 -6.28
CA GLY A 54 43.30 30.58 -5.25
C GLY A 54 43.60 29.16 -4.86
N SER A 55 44.63 28.58 -5.52
CA SER A 55 45.47 27.54 -4.97
C SER A 55 45.02 26.07 -4.99
N LYS A 56 44.55 25.55 -6.11
CA LYS A 56 44.97 24.19 -6.50
C LYS A 56 44.53 23.97 -7.94
N LYS A 57 45.49 23.73 -8.84
CA LYS A 57 45.17 23.13 -10.14
C LYS A 57 44.42 21.83 -9.86
N ASP A 58 43.39 21.58 -10.67
CA ASP A 58 42.73 20.29 -10.67
C ASP A 58 43.77 19.21 -10.94
N SER A 59 43.72 18.11 -10.23
CA SER A 59 44.74 17.06 -10.35
C SER A 59 44.11 15.83 -11.01
N SER A 60 44.84 15.29 -12.00
CA SER A 60 44.42 14.09 -12.74
C SER A 60 44.07 12.94 -11.77
N HIS A 61 42.92 12.33 -11.97
CA HIS A 61 42.55 11.10 -11.28
C HIS A 61 43.49 9.95 -11.53
N PHE A 62 44.22 10.01 -12.65
CA PHE A 62 45.24 9.02 -12.99
C PHE A 62 46.40 9.02 -11.99
N ASP A 63 46.81 10.17 -11.50
CA ASP A 63 47.82 10.29 -10.47
C ASP A 63 47.32 9.78 -9.11
N VAL A 64 46.04 9.97 -8.82
CA VAL A 64 45.39 9.43 -7.64
C VAL A 64 45.30 7.90 -7.75
N ILE A 65 44.85 7.37 -8.87
CA ILE A 65 44.81 5.93 -9.16
C ILE A 65 46.21 5.31 -9.08
N LYS A 66 47.22 5.96 -9.65
CA LYS A 66 48.63 5.54 -9.60
C LYS A 66 49.18 5.58 -8.19
N HIS A 67 48.84 6.58 -7.42
CA HIS A 67 49.14 6.67 -5.98
C HIS A 67 48.56 5.48 -5.22
N PHE A 68 47.30 5.17 -5.41
CA PHE A 68 46.64 4.01 -4.77
C PHE A 68 47.19 2.67 -5.28
N LYS A 69 47.53 2.55 -6.56
CA LYS A 69 48.18 1.33 -7.11
C LYS A 69 49.60 1.12 -6.58
N ASN A 70 50.33 2.20 -6.35
CA ASN A 70 51.75 2.16 -5.87
C ASN A 70 51.82 2.28 -4.34
N THR A 71 50.74 2.62 -3.66
CA THR A 71 50.67 2.50 -2.22
C THR A 71 50.78 1.02 -1.89
N PRO A 72 51.88 0.54 -1.24
CA PRO A 72 51.95 -0.85 -0.84
C PRO A 72 50.63 -1.13 -0.10
N ARG A 73 49.90 -2.17 -0.56
CA ARG A 73 48.84 -2.72 0.26
C ARG A 73 49.50 -2.86 1.64
N ARG A 74 49.18 -1.94 2.56
CA ARG A 74 49.51 -2.14 3.97
C ARG A 74 49.00 -3.53 4.22
N SER A 75 49.93 -4.49 4.38
CA SER A 75 49.58 -5.79 4.90
C SER A 75 48.70 -5.44 6.06
N ALA A 76 47.45 -5.90 6.00
CA ALA A 76 46.45 -5.56 6.97
C ALA A 76 47.20 -5.52 8.28
N THR A 77 47.45 -4.29 8.78
CA THR A 77 47.87 -4.13 10.17
C THR A 77 46.79 -4.90 10.83
N LYS A 78 47.14 -6.09 11.32
CA LYS A 78 46.28 -6.81 12.19
C LYS A 78 45.84 -5.76 13.18
N PHE A 79 44.67 -5.14 12.92
CA PHE A 79 43.88 -4.70 14.03
C PHE A 79 43.90 -5.91 14.92
N LYS A 80 44.57 -5.82 16.03
CA LYS A 80 44.24 -6.66 17.16
C LYS A 80 42.76 -6.28 17.43
N ALA A 81 41.86 -6.84 16.61
CA ALA A 81 40.58 -7.23 17.10
C ALA A 81 40.95 -7.95 18.40
N SER A 82 40.47 -7.44 19.52
CA SER A 82 40.42 -8.26 20.70
C SER A 82 40.01 -9.62 20.21
N SER A 83 40.94 -10.57 20.27
CA SER A 83 40.70 -11.93 19.87
C SER A 83 39.76 -12.53 20.90
N GLN A 84 38.48 -12.23 20.82
CA GLN A 84 37.50 -13.23 21.03
C GLN A 84 37.75 -14.21 19.88
N ASN A 85 38.27 -15.36 20.21
CA ASN A 85 38.30 -16.53 19.35
C ASN A 85 36.85 -16.77 18.91
N LYS A 86 36.44 -16.16 17.79
CA LYS A 86 35.14 -16.51 17.18
C LYS A 86 35.32 -17.94 16.72
N ASN A 87 34.68 -18.85 17.41
CA ASN A 87 34.62 -20.24 17.05
C ASN A 87 34.21 -20.31 15.57
N PRO A 88 34.96 -20.96 14.67
CA PRO A 88 34.57 -21.08 13.26
C PRO A 88 33.15 -21.60 13.08
N LEU A 89 32.68 -22.45 14.00
CA LEU A 89 31.32 -22.95 14.04
C LEU A 89 30.29 -21.83 14.28
N GLU A 90 30.61 -20.86 15.16
CA GLU A 90 29.71 -19.70 15.40
C GLU A 90 29.49 -18.87 14.12
N ALA A 91 30.52 -18.65 13.33
CA ALA A 91 30.42 -17.93 12.05
C ALA A 91 29.54 -18.68 11.03
N LYS A 92 29.66 -20.01 10.96
CA LYS A 92 28.82 -20.87 10.12
C LYS A 92 27.35 -20.81 10.56
N VAL A 93 27.10 -20.92 11.88
CA VAL A 93 25.74 -20.83 12.44
C VAL A 93 25.09 -19.46 12.18
N GLN A 94 25.83 -18.36 12.33
CA GLN A 94 25.30 -17.04 11.99
C GLN A 94 24.96 -16.91 10.49
N THR A 95 25.77 -17.54 9.62
CA THR A 95 25.51 -17.58 8.18
C THR A 95 24.27 -18.42 7.86
N LEU A 96 24.08 -19.54 8.56
CA LEU A 96 22.89 -20.38 8.43
C LEU A 96 21.62 -19.62 8.83
N ILE A 97 21.58 -19.04 10.03
CA ILE A 97 20.42 -18.26 10.52
C ILE A 97 20.09 -17.14 9.52
N LYS A 98 21.12 -16.43 9.04
CA LYS A 98 20.94 -15.38 8.03
C LYS A 98 20.32 -15.92 6.74
N ALA A 99 20.76 -17.07 6.26
CA ALA A 99 20.23 -17.67 5.03
C ALA A 99 18.73 -18.01 5.15
N TYR A 100 18.29 -18.53 6.30
CA TYR A 100 16.87 -18.78 6.55
C TYR A 100 16.04 -17.48 6.64
N ARG A 101 16.57 -16.44 7.29
CA ARG A 101 15.94 -15.10 7.32
C ARG A 101 15.82 -14.47 5.93
N ASP A 102 16.80 -14.68 5.07
CA ASP A 102 16.85 -14.10 3.73
C ASP A 102 16.03 -14.91 2.71
N TYR A 103 16.05 -16.26 2.81
CA TYR A 103 15.56 -17.14 1.75
C TYR A 103 14.63 -18.25 2.22
N GLY A 104 14.31 -18.34 3.51
CA GLY A 104 13.43 -19.39 4.05
C GLY A 104 12.08 -19.48 3.35
N HIS A 105 11.51 -18.31 2.98
CA HIS A 105 10.26 -18.23 2.23
C HIS A 105 10.29 -19.03 0.90
N THR A 106 11.49 -19.26 0.32
CA THR A 106 11.60 -20.02 -0.94
C THR A 106 11.44 -21.53 -0.74
N ALA A 107 11.64 -22.00 0.49
CA ALA A 107 11.45 -23.38 0.91
C ALA A 107 10.11 -23.62 1.63
N ALA A 108 9.36 -22.57 1.94
CA ALA A 108 8.10 -22.65 2.66
C ALA A 108 7.03 -23.44 1.88
N ASP A 109 6.14 -24.09 2.60
CA ASP A 109 5.07 -24.93 2.06
C ASP A 109 3.81 -24.10 1.83
N LEU A 110 3.85 -23.27 0.79
CA LEU A 110 2.85 -22.24 0.53
C LEU A 110 1.72 -22.71 -0.38
N ASP A 111 1.98 -23.68 -1.30
CA ASP A 111 0.97 -24.14 -2.26
C ASP A 111 0.07 -25.23 -1.65
N PRO A 112 -1.22 -24.95 -1.37
CA PRO A 112 -2.13 -25.95 -0.83
C PRO A 112 -2.32 -27.17 -1.75
N LEU A 113 -2.10 -27.03 -3.04
CA LEU A 113 -2.25 -28.13 -4.00
C LEU A 113 -0.95 -28.94 -4.19
N GLY A 114 0.20 -28.40 -3.80
CA GLY A 114 1.50 -29.04 -3.96
C GLY A 114 1.92 -29.29 -5.41
N ILE A 115 1.37 -28.54 -6.36
CA ILE A 115 1.62 -28.72 -7.81
C ILE A 115 2.60 -27.68 -8.38
N ALA A 116 2.82 -26.56 -7.68
CA ALA A 116 3.76 -25.54 -8.09
C ALA A 116 5.21 -26.05 -7.97
N GLU A 117 6.04 -25.77 -8.97
CA GLU A 117 7.47 -26.09 -8.91
C GLU A 117 8.13 -25.30 -7.79
N LYS A 118 8.68 -26.02 -6.80
CA LYS A 118 9.34 -25.43 -5.65
C LYS A 118 10.81 -25.14 -5.97
N VAL A 119 11.12 -23.90 -6.29
CA VAL A 119 12.49 -23.45 -6.57
C VAL A 119 13.12 -22.90 -5.29
N ILE A 120 13.83 -23.76 -4.56
CA ILE A 120 14.52 -23.37 -3.32
C ILE A 120 15.80 -22.60 -3.67
N HIS A 121 16.06 -21.52 -2.92
CA HIS A 121 17.25 -20.71 -3.15
C HIS A 121 18.51 -21.52 -2.82
N SER A 122 19.51 -21.48 -3.71
CA SER A 122 20.72 -22.30 -3.59
C SER A 122 21.54 -22.09 -2.31
N ASP A 123 21.42 -20.90 -1.70
CA ASP A 123 22.19 -20.58 -0.49
C ASP A 123 21.64 -21.28 0.76
N LEU A 124 20.37 -21.70 0.77
CA LEU A 124 19.86 -22.56 1.84
C LEU A 124 20.60 -23.91 1.84
N HIS A 125 20.68 -24.59 0.69
CA HIS A 125 21.41 -25.85 0.57
C HIS A 125 22.92 -25.69 0.82
N LYS A 126 23.53 -24.62 0.34
CA LYS A 126 24.95 -24.33 0.56
C LYS A 126 25.27 -24.12 2.02
N THR A 127 24.42 -23.41 2.76
CA THR A 127 24.66 -23.11 4.17
C THR A 127 24.45 -24.34 5.06
N GLU A 128 23.46 -25.19 4.77
CA GLU A 128 23.32 -26.50 5.43
C GLU A 128 24.55 -27.38 5.15
N GLY A 129 25.06 -27.40 3.94
CA GLY A 129 26.25 -28.14 3.52
C GLY A 129 27.60 -27.63 4.08
N LEU A 130 27.62 -26.52 4.83
CA LEU A 130 28.83 -26.01 5.48
C LEU A 130 29.29 -26.86 6.68
N PHE A 131 28.41 -27.69 7.23
CA PHE A 131 28.67 -28.46 8.45
C PHE A 131 29.08 -29.90 8.11
N ASN A 132 30.13 -30.39 8.79
CA ASN A 132 30.47 -31.80 8.78
C ASN A 132 29.68 -32.55 9.85
N GLY A 133 29.80 -33.88 9.87
CA GLY A 133 29.02 -34.73 10.81
C GLY A 133 29.27 -34.42 12.30
N ASP A 134 30.50 -34.09 12.66
CA ASP A 134 30.85 -33.77 14.05
C ASP A 134 30.31 -32.39 14.46
N GLU A 135 30.33 -31.43 13.52
CA GLU A 135 29.80 -30.10 13.73
C GLU A 135 28.27 -30.09 13.85
N LEU A 136 27.57 -30.97 13.11
CA LEU A 136 26.11 -31.10 13.19
C LEU A 136 25.64 -31.59 14.59
N SER A 137 26.45 -32.43 15.27
CA SER A 137 26.19 -32.89 16.63
C SER A 137 26.79 -31.98 17.71
N SER A 138 27.44 -30.89 17.30
CA SER A 138 28.04 -29.96 18.27
C SER A 138 27.00 -28.99 18.82
N THR A 139 27.16 -28.66 20.10
CA THR A 139 26.30 -27.71 20.80
C THR A 139 26.88 -26.30 20.76
N ILE A 140 26.04 -25.30 20.48
CA ILE A 140 26.43 -23.89 20.35
C ILE A 140 25.35 -22.97 20.92
N ASN A 141 25.80 -21.89 21.55
CA ASN A 141 24.91 -20.76 21.88
C ASN A 141 24.76 -19.82 20.69
N CYS A 142 23.53 -19.50 20.33
CA CYS A 142 23.25 -18.61 19.21
C CYS A 142 22.11 -17.64 19.51
N ASN A 143 22.02 -16.57 18.69
CA ASN A 143 20.97 -15.57 18.79
C ASN A 143 19.78 -15.96 17.90
N PHE A 144 19.16 -17.10 18.26
CA PHE A 144 17.92 -17.58 17.65
C PHE A 144 17.08 -18.29 18.73
N PRO A 145 15.81 -17.93 18.93
CA PRO A 145 15.16 -16.73 18.35
C PRO A 145 15.90 -15.44 18.72
N ILE A 146 15.71 -14.38 17.92
CA ILE A 146 16.44 -13.12 18.16
C ILE A 146 16.23 -12.59 19.59
N GLY A 147 17.30 -12.12 20.21
CA GLY A 147 17.30 -11.65 21.60
C GLY A 147 17.54 -12.77 22.62
N SER A 148 17.51 -14.04 22.21
CA SER A 148 17.89 -15.17 23.05
C SER A 148 19.41 -15.43 23.00
N ASN A 149 19.89 -16.25 23.93
CA ASN A 149 21.20 -16.89 23.87
C ASN A 149 21.00 -18.38 24.12
N ALA A 150 20.11 -18.95 23.30
CA ALA A 150 19.71 -20.34 23.45
C ALA A 150 20.82 -21.30 22.99
N GLU A 151 20.92 -22.42 23.68
CA GLU A 151 21.86 -23.48 23.38
C GLU A 151 21.20 -24.52 22.47
N TYR A 152 21.79 -24.78 21.32
CA TYR A 152 21.30 -25.73 20.33
C TYR A 152 22.38 -26.69 19.91
N GLU A 153 22.05 -27.97 19.75
CA GLU A 153 22.73 -28.82 18.78
C GLU A 153 22.45 -28.31 17.37
N VAL A 154 23.44 -28.23 16.49
CA VAL A 154 23.29 -27.61 15.14
C VAL A 154 22.16 -28.28 14.34
N ASN A 155 22.00 -29.62 14.42
CA ASN A 155 20.88 -30.31 13.77
C ASN A 155 19.52 -29.78 14.26
N ASN A 156 19.36 -29.67 15.58
CA ASN A 156 18.10 -29.18 16.16
C ASN A 156 17.84 -27.73 15.78
N LEU A 157 18.89 -26.90 15.66
CA LEU A 157 18.77 -25.54 15.18
C LEU A 157 18.28 -25.48 13.72
N ILE A 158 18.79 -26.38 12.86
CA ILE A 158 18.32 -26.46 11.45
C ILE A 158 16.84 -26.83 11.41
N ASP A 159 16.41 -27.77 12.24
CA ASP A 159 15.00 -28.17 12.31
C ASP A 159 14.11 -27.04 12.83
N GLU A 160 14.54 -26.31 13.86
CA GLU A 160 13.83 -25.13 14.37
C GLU A 160 13.75 -24.00 13.33
N LEU A 161 14.84 -23.75 12.59
CA LEU A 161 14.83 -22.78 11.51
C LEU A 161 13.86 -23.17 10.37
N LYS A 162 13.79 -24.46 10.04
CA LYS A 162 12.81 -24.99 9.07
C LYS A 162 11.39 -24.85 9.59
N GLU A 163 11.15 -25.17 10.86
CA GLU A 163 9.85 -25.01 11.49
C GLU A 163 9.39 -23.54 11.43
N THR A 164 10.28 -22.61 11.75
CA THR A 164 9.99 -21.18 11.77
C THR A 164 9.79 -20.59 10.37
N TYR A 165 10.70 -20.87 9.41
CA TYR A 165 10.77 -20.14 8.14
C TYR A 165 10.28 -20.91 6.91
N CYS A 166 10.06 -22.22 7.02
CA CYS A 166 9.80 -23.07 5.85
C CYS A 166 8.49 -23.88 5.93
N LYS A 167 7.65 -23.63 6.96
CA LYS A 167 6.32 -24.21 7.06
C LYS A 167 5.29 -23.47 6.23
N ASN A 168 4.11 -23.25 6.75
CA ASN A 168 2.97 -22.65 6.05
C ASN A 168 3.05 -21.13 5.92
N ILE A 169 4.13 -20.50 6.41
CA ILE A 169 4.39 -19.07 6.29
C ILE A 169 5.76 -18.83 5.67
N GLY A 170 5.82 -17.95 4.70
CA GLY A 170 7.06 -17.39 4.15
C GLY A 170 7.07 -15.88 4.34
N ILE A 171 8.16 -15.32 4.84
CA ILE A 171 8.25 -13.89 5.12
C ILE A 171 9.39 -13.24 4.36
N GLU A 172 9.12 -12.09 3.72
CA GLU A 172 10.11 -11.30 2.99
C GLU A 172 10.20 -9.90 3.60
N PHE A 173 11.38 -9.54 4.12
CA PHE A 173 11.62 -8.25 4.78
C PHE A 173 13.06 -7.74 4.60
N GLN A 174 13.93 -8.49 3.96
CA GLN A 174 15.34 -8.10 3.81
C GLN A 174 15.57 -6.94 2.84
N HIS A 175 14.59 -6.67 1.96
CA HIS A 175 14.58 -5.52 1.07
C HIS A 175 14.27 -4.19 1.79
N ILE A 176 13.83 -4.23 3.05
CA ILE A 176 13.55 -3.05 3.87
C ILE A 176 14.88 -2.45 4.34
N SER A 177 15.15 -1.19 4.03
CA SER A 177 16.40 -0.52 4.41
C SER A 177 16.48 -0.21 5.91
N ASN A 178 15.34 0.07 6.55
CA ASN A 178 15.26 0.43 7.94
C ASN A 178 15.53 -0.76 8.88
N LYS A 179 16.65 -0.72 9.59
CA LYS A 179 17.06 -1.78 10.53
C LYS A 179 16.05 -2.00 11.66
N ARG A 180 15.40 -0.95 12.17
CA ARG A 180 14.43 -1.05 13.27
C ARG A 180 13.20 -1.87 12.84
N GLU A 181 12.72 -1.63 11.63
CA GLU A 181 11.59 -2.37 11.04
C GLU A 181 11.97 -3.85 10.88
N ARG A 182 13.12 -4.15 10.24
CA ARG A 182 13.58 -5.54 10.09
C ARG A 182 13.74 -6.26 11.43
N SER A 183 14.37 -5.61 12.42
CA SER A 183 14.56 -6.23 13.74
C SER A 183 13.25 -6.52 14.43
N TRP A 184 12.27 -5.61 14.33
CA TRP A 184 10.94 -5.81 14.89
C TRP A 184 10.20 -6.98 14.23
N ILE A 185 10.29 -7.10 12.91
CA ILE A 185 9.69 -8.22 12.17
C ILE A 185 10.30 -9.55 12.62
N ILE A 186 11.63 -9.63 12.68
CA ILE A 186 12.34 -10.83 13.13
C ILE A 186 11.93 -11.19 14.57
N GLU A 187 11.88 -10.20 15.47
CA GLU A 187 11.51 -10.42 16.87
C GLU A 187 10.10 -10.98 17.01
N LYS A 188 9.13 -10.39 16.29
CA LYS A 188 7.74 -10.85 16.31
C LYS A 188 7.58 -12.24 15.69
N PHE A 189 8.28 -12.50 14.62
CA PHE A 189 8.17 -13.75 13.88
C PHE A 189 8.86 -14.92 14.60
N GLU A 190 10.10 -14.74 15.06
CA GLU A 190 10.89 -15.81 15.71
C GLU A 190 10.43 -16.14 17.12
N ASN A 191 9.79 -15.21 17.84
CA ASN A 191 9.31 -15.42 19.22
C ASN A 191 7.82 -15.82 19.27
N SER A 192 7.27 -16.37 18.19
CA SER A 192 5.88 -16.82 18.10
C SER A 192 5.80 -18.27 17.63
N ASP A 193 4.83 -19.00 18.16
CA ASP A 193 4.54 -20.39 17.74
C ASP A 193 3.80 -20.46 16.39
N HIS A 194 3.40 -19.33 15.83
CA HIS A 194 2.58 -19.21 14.61
C HIS A 194 1.24 -19.95 14.68
N LYS A 195 0.77 -20.28 15.88
CA LYS A 195 -0.44 -21.04 16.17
C LYS A 195 -1.34 -20.30 17.14
N VAL A 196 -2.60 -20.65 17.12
CA VAL A 196 -3.58 -20.15 18.09
C VAL A 196 -3.61 -21.11 19.28
N SER A 197 -3.29 -20.61 20.47
CA SER A 197 -3.33 -21.42 21.71
C SER A 197 -4.71 -21.43 22.37
N ASP A 198 -5.50 -20.36 22.18
CA ASP A 198 -6.81 -20.20 22.79
C ASP A 198 -7.87 -21.09 22.11
N VAL A 199 -8.50 -21.96 22.89
CA VAL A 199 -9.53 -22.90 22.44
C VAL A 199 -10.78 -22.18 21.90
N GLU A 200 -11.23 -21.13 22.54
CA GLU A 200 -12.42 -20.39 22.05
C GLU A 200 -12.12 -19.68 20.72
N ARG A 201 -10.90 -19.17 20.57
CA ARG A 201 -10.45 -18.58 19.31
C ARG A 201 -10.39 -19.62 18.18
N LYS A 202 -9.93 -20.85 18.46
CA LYS A 202 -9.99 -21.95 17.49
C LYS A 202 -11.42 -22.28 17.07
N LYS A 203 -12.36 -22.32 18.01
CA LYS A 203 -13.79 -22.52 17.71
C LYS A 203 -14.39 -21.35 16.90
N GLU A 204 -13.96 -20.12 17.14
CA GLU A 204 -14.37 -18.98 16.34
C GLU A 204 -13.87 -19.11 14.89
N ILE A 205 -12.60 -19.46 14.67
CA ILE A 205 -12.05 -19.73 13.34
C ILE A 205 -12.88 -20.79 12.63
N LEU A 206 -13.20 -21.89 13.29
CA LEU A 206 -14.04 -22.95 12.74
C LEU A 206 -15.43 -22.42 12.33
N LYS A 207 -16.10 -21.63 13.17
CA LYS A 207 -17.40 -21.03 12.86
C LYS A 207 -17.32 -20.13 11.62
N ARG A 208 -16.22 -19.36 11.47
CA ARG A 208 -15.98 -18.52 10.29
C ARG A 208 -15.78 -19.34 9.03
N LEU A 209 -15.05 -20.46 9.08
CA LEU A 209 -14.90 -21.38 7.96
C LEU A 209 -16.23 -22.05 7.60
N ILE A 210 -17.04 -22.47 8.60
CA ILE A 210 -18.39 -23.01 8.42
C ILE A 210 -19.27 -21.98 7.68
N SER A 211 -19.24 -20.72 8.11
CA SER A 211 -20.03 -19.67 7.48
C SER A 211 -19.59 -19.39 6.03
N ALA A 212 -18.29 -19.31 5.78
CA ALA A 212 -17.74 -19.12 4.45
C ALA A 212 -18.18 -20.22 3.46
N ARG A 213 -18.00 -21.46 3.87
CA ARG A 213 -18.39 -22.63 3.07
C ARG A 213 -19.89 -22.80 2.98
N GLY A 214 -20.62 -22.57 4.06
CA GLY A 214 -22.08 -22.71 4.15
C GLY A 214 -22.81 -21.79 3.18
N LEU A 215 -22.40 -20.52 3.06
CA LEU A 215 -22.97 -19.59 2.10
C LEU A 215 -22.72 -20.03 0.66
N ALA A 216 -21.49 -20.45 0.35
CA ALA A 216 -21.13 -20.91 -0.98
C ALA A 216 -21.97 -22.14 -1.41
N GLN A 217 -22.14 -23.11 -0.51
CA GLN A 217 -22.98 -24.30 -0.74
C GLN A 217 -24.45 -23.94 -0.90
N PHE A 218 -24.97 -23.05 -0.06
CA PHE A 218 -26.35 -22.60 -0.15
C PHE A 218 -26.66 -21.92 -1.49
N LEU A 219 -25.83 -20.96 -1.88
CA LEU A 219 -25.98 -20.25 -3.16
C LEU A 219 -25.84 -21.19 -4.36
N SER A 220 -24.91 -22.15 -4.29
CA SER A 220 -24.74 -23.15 -5.33
C SER A 220 -25.97 -24.03 -5.52
N SER A 221 -26.64 -24.36 -4.42
CA SER A 221 -27.86 -25.20 -4.44
C SER A 221 -29.10 -24.44 -4.90
N LYS A 222 -29.24 -23.20 -4.42
CA LYS A 222 -30.43 -22.37 -4.72
C LYS A 222 -30.34 -21.71 -6.11
N TYR A 223 -29.14 -21.32 -6.55
CA TYR A 223 -28.89 -20.59 -7.80
C TYR A 223 -27.81 -21.27 -8.64
N PRO A 224 -28.05 -22.49 -9.15
CA PRO A 224 -27.05 -23.25 -9.92
C PRO A 224 -26.62 -22.49 -11.17
N GLY A 225 -25.31 -22.42 -11.44
CA GLY A 225 -24.74 -21.78 -12.62
C GLY A 225 -24.77 -20.25 -12.65
N MET A 226 -25.44 -19.59 -11.68
CA MET A 226 -25.44 -18.12 -11.62
C MET A 226 -24.10 -17.58 -11.14
N LYS A 227 -23.60 -16.54 -11.81
CA LYS A 227 -22.34 -15.87 -11.48
C LYS A 227 -22.40 -15.25 -10.09
N ARG A 228 -21.43 -15.59 -9.24
CA ARG A 228 -21.28 -15.09 -7.87
C ARG A 228 -19.82 -14.85 -7.46
N PHE A 229 -18.85 -15.33 -8.24
CA PHE A 229 -17.42 -15.23 -7.97
C PHE A 229 -17.07 -15.66 -6.54
N GLY A 230 -17.36 -16.92 -6.21
CA GLY A 230 -17.19 -17.48 -4.87
C GLY A 230 -15.72 -17.57 -4.44
N ILE A 231 -15.53 -17.72 -3.11
CA ILE A 231 -14.21 -17.92 -2.49
C ILE A 231 -13.86 -19.39 -2.26
N ASP A 232 -14.58 -20.31 -2.87
CA ASP A 232 -14.35 -21.74 -2.71
C ASP A 232 -12.89 -22.10 -3.01
N GLY A 233 -12.19 -22.62 -2.02
CA GLY A 233 -10.75 -22.88 -2.02
C GLY A 233 -9.92 -21.76 -1.36
N CYS A 234 -10.56 -20.70 -0.85
CA CYS A 234 -9.96 -19.62 -0.09
C CYS A 234 -10.84 -19.19 1.10
N GLU A 235 -11.51 -20.15 1.75
CA GLU A 235 -12.43 -19.88 2.84
C GLU A 235 -11.76 -19.17 4.03
N SER A 236 -10.45 -19.35 4.20
CA SER A 236 -9.64 -18.69 5.23
C SER A 236 -9.58 -17.15 5.09
N LEU A 237 -10.03 -16.57 3.97
CA LEU A 237 -10.22 -15.12 3.83
C LEU A 237 -11.21 -14.58 4.87
N ILE A 238 -12.22 -15.34 5.27
CA ILE A 238 -13.22 -14.86 6.25
C ILE A 238 -12.66 -14.75 7.66
N PRO A 239 -12.01 -15.76 8.25
CA PRO A 239 -11.31 -15.59 9.53
C PRO A 239 -10.16 -14.58 9.46
N LEU A 240 -9.48 -14.41 8.32
CA LEU A 240 -8.48 -13.36 8.09
C LEU A 240 -9.09 -11.98 8.31
N VAL A 241 -10.17 -11.65 7.57
CA VAL A 241 -10.82 -10.33 7.65
C VAL A 241 -11.43 -10.08 9.03
N ASP A 242 -12.06 -11.10 9.65
CA ASP A 242 -12.55 -11.01 11.02
C ASP A 242 -11.43 -10.65 12.01
N THR A 243 -10.25 -11.26 11.85
CA THR A 243 -9.07 -10.95 12.66
C THR A 243 -8.55 -9.55 12.42
N LEU A 244 -8.45 -9.13 11.15
CA LEU A 244 -8.04 -7.76 10.82
C LEU A 244 -8.96 -6.72 11.49
N ILE A 245 -10.28 -6.91 11.46
CA ILE A 245 -11.23 -6.00 12.11
C ILE A 245 -11.00 -5.95 13.62
N LYS A 246 -10.92 -7.10 14.28
CA LYS A 246 -10.74 -7.18 15.74
C LYS A 246 -9.41 -6.58 16.19
N THR A 247 -8.32 -6.91 15.50
CA THR A 247 -6.99 -6.43 15.87
C THR A 247 -6.79 -4.95 15.57
N THR A 248 -7.32 -4.47 14.44
CA THR A 248 -7.28 -3.05 14.10
C THR A 248 -8.10 -2.21 15.10
N SER A 249 -9.26 -2.72 15.53
CA SER A 249 -10.05 -2.12 16.61
C SER A 249 -9.27 -2.04 17.92
N LYS A 250 -8.58 -3.13 18.30
CA LYS A 250 -7.71 -3.15 19.48
C LYS A 250 -6.63 -2.07 19.43
N ASN A 251 -6.17 -1.73 18.23
CA ASN A 251 -5.17 -0.68 17.99
C ASN A 251 -5.78 0.73 17.92
N GLY A 252 -7.08 0.89 18.17
CA GLY A 252 -7.76 2.19 18.27
C GLY A 252 -8.50 2.65 17.02
N ALA A 253 -8.69 1.76 16.02
CA ALA A 253 -9.49 2.12 14.85
C ALA A 253 -10.99 2.20 15.20
N GLU A 254 -11.60 3.28 14.74
CA GLU A 254 -13.04 3.54 14.82
C GLU A 254 -13.74 3.23 13.50
N GLN A 255 -12.99 3.32 12.39
CA GLN A 255 -13.50 3.06 11.04
C GLN A 255 -12.52 2.23 10.24
N ILE A 256 -13.01 1.26 9.49
CA ILE A 256 -12.25 0.45 8.54
C ILE A 256 -12.92 0.51 7.17
N CYS A 257 -12.17 0.92 6.16
CA CYS A 257 -12.64 1.02 4.79
C CYS A 257 -12.02 -0.08 3.94
N PHE A 258 -12.88 -0.93 3.36
CA PHE A 258 -12.48 -2.02 2.48
C PHE A 258 -12.65 -1.64 1.01
N GLY A 259 -11.63 -1.98 0.21
CA GLY A 259 -11.73 -2.08 -1.24
C GLY A 259 -11.42 -3.50 -1.67
N MET A 260 -12.18 -4.05 -2.62
CA MET A 260 -11.91 -5.40 -3.12
C MET A 260 -12.49 -5.63 -4.52
N ALA A 261 -11.91 -6.59 -5.23
CA ALA A 261 -12.47 -7.13 -6.45
C ALA A 261 -13.78 -7.92 -6.18
N HIS A 262 -14.36 -8.49 -7.23
CA HIS A 262 -15.64 -9.23 -7.17
C HIS A 262 -15.53 -10.56 -6.40
N ARG A 263 -14.38 -11.26 -6.44
CA ARG A 263 -14.22 -12.60 -5.82
C ARG A 263 -14.30 -12.53 -4.31
N GLY A 264 -15.23 -13.29 -3.74
CA GLY A 264 -15.47 -13.32 -2.31
C GLY A 264 -16.34 -12.18 -1.76
N ARG A 265 -16.71 -11.19 -2.58
CA ARG A 265 -17.48 -10.02 -2.13
C ARG A 265 -18.80 -10.39 -1.48
N LEU A 266 -19.58 -11.30 -2.06
CA LEU A 266 -20.86 -11.73 -1.49
C LEU A 266 -20.67 -12.41 -0.13
N ASN A 267 -19.58 -13.17 0.02
CA ASN A 267 -19.26 -13.83 1.27
C ASN A 267 -18.89 -12.79 2.36
N LEU A 268 -18.08 -11.79 1.99
CA LEU A 268 -17.73 -10.70 2.88
C LEU A 268 -18.96 -9.88 3.30
N LEU A 269 -19.84 -9.53 2.34
CA LEU A 269 -21.07 -8.79 2.60
C LEU A 269 -21.94 -9.48 3.65
N VAL A 270 -22.15 -10.79 3.52
CA VAL A 270 -23.07 -11.55 4.37
C VAL A 270 -22.39 -11.96 5.69
N ASN A 271 -21.22 -12.56 5.65
CA ASN A 271 -20.59 -13.18 6.81
C ASN A 271 -19.76 -12.23 7.67
N VAL A 272 -19.34 -11.09 7.13
CA VAL A 272 -18.52 -10.11 7.85
C VAL A 272 -19.26 -8.81 8.06
N LEU A 273 -19.83 -8.23 7.02
CA LEU A 273 -20.48 -6.92 7.08
C LEU A 273 -21.93 -6.97 7.52
N GLY A 274 -22.53 -8.16 7.58
CA GLY A 274 -23.87 -8.37 8.11
C GLY A 274 -25.01 -8.00 7.18
N LYS A 275 -24.75 -7.93 5.87
CA LYS A 275 -25.82 -7.81 4.89
C LYS A 275 -26.80 -8.97 5.06
N VAL A 276 -28.06 -8.65 5.17
CA VAL A 276 -29.12 -9.65 5.39
C VAL A 276 -29.22 -10.56 4.16
N SER A 277 -29.22 -11.87 4.39
CA SER A 277 -29.23 -12.86 3.29
C SER A 277 -30.45 -12.72 2.39
N LYS A 278 -31.61 -12.28 2.91
CA LYS A 278 -32.81 -11.99 2.13
C LYS A 278 -32.54 -10.93 1.03
N GLU A 279 -31.90 -9.82 1.37
CA GLU A 279 -31.56 -8.77 0.39
C GLU A 279 -30.61 -9.28 -0.69
N LEU A 280 -29.70 -10.18 -0.33
CA LEU A 280 -28.82 -10.82 -1.31
C LEU A 280 -29.63 -11.72 -2.26
N PHE A 281 -30.61 -12.48 -1.74
CA PHE A 281 -31.46 -13.36 -2.56
C PHE A 281 -32.32 -12.56 -3.53
N GLU A 282 -32.89 -11.45 -3.08
CA GLU A 282 -33.62 -10.52 -3.94
C GLU A 282 -32.76 -10.09 -5.14
N ALA A 283 -31.47 -9.75 -4.91
CA ALA A 283 -30.54 -9.42 -5.98
C ALA A 283 -30.20 -10.58 -6.94
N PHE A 284 -30.47 -11.84 -6.57
CA PHE A 284 -30.36 -12.99 -7.45
C PHE A 284 -31.65 -13.27 -8.22
N GLU A 285 -32.82 -12.90 -7.66
CA GLU A 285 -34.17 -13.21 -8.15
C GLU A 285 -34.73 -12.06 -9.01
N GLU A 286 -34.19 -10.84 -8.88
CA GLU A 286 -34.57 -9.74 -9.75
C GLU A 286 -34.10 -10.04 -11.18
N ASP A 287 -35.06 -10.44 -12.04
CA ASP A 287 -34.94 -10.21 -13.46
C ASP A 287 -34.76 -8.70 -13.66
N PHE A 288 -33.75 -8.30 -14.44
CA PHE A 288 -33.46 -6.92 -14.77
C PHE A 288 -34.67 -6.28 -15.50
N ASP A 289 -35.73 -6.04 -14.78
CA ASP A 289 -36.84 -5.27 -15.30
C ASP A 289 -36.42 -3.80 -15.29
N LEU A 290 -36.14 -3.26 -16.47
CA LEU A 290 -35.68 -1.91 -16.77
C LEU A 290 -36.65 -0.80 -16.31
N LYS A 291 -37.49 -1.07 -15.32
CA LYS A 291 -38.46 -0.13 -14.76
C LYS A 291 -37.93 0.57 -13.50
N GLY A 292 -37.01 1.46 -13.72
CA GLY A 292 -37.10 2.80 -13.15
C GLY A 292 -36.70 3.04 -11.69
N SER A 293 -35.88 2.22 -10.99
CA SER A 293 -35.29 2.70 -9.72
C SER A 293 -34.00 2.00 -9.26
N SER A 294 -33.49 0.99 -9.98
CA SER A 294 -32.18 0.42 -9.68
C SER A 294 -31.14 0.98 -10.64
N THR A 295 -29.92 1.17 -10.17
CA THR A 295 -28.78 1.63 -10.98
C THR A 295 -28.35 0.63 -12.04
N GLY A 296 -28.99 -0.56 -12.14
CA GLY A 296 -28.65 -1.61 -13.09
C GLY A 296 -27.31 -2.30 -12.82
N ASP A 297 -26.66 -2.06 -11.67
CA ASP A 297 -25.40 -2.66 -11.33
C ASP A 297 -25.54 -4.10 -10.83
N VAL A 298 -24.47 -4.89 -11.02
CA VAL A 298 -24.47 -6.31 -10.71
C VAL A 298 -24.19 -6.56 -9.22
N LYS A 299 -24.80 -7.61 -8.66
CA LYS A 299 -24.72 -7.97 -7.23
C LYS A 299 -23.29 -8.08 -6.66
N TYR A 300 -22.33 -8.46 -7.47
CA TYR A 300 -20.92 -8.60 -7.04
C TYR A 300 -20.10 -7.31 -7.13
N HIS A 301 -20.73 -6.16 -7.39
CA HIS A 301 -20.15 -4.81 -7.26
C HIS A 301 -20.68 -4.04 -6.05
N LEU A 302 -21.71 -4.55 -5.37
CA LEU A 302 -22.38 -3.87 -4.28
C LEU A 302 -21.44 -3.46 -3.15
N GLY A 303 -21.56 -2.22 -2.70
CA GLY A 303 -21.01 -1.73 -1.45
C GLY A 303 -21.95 -1.99 -0.28
N TYR A 304 -21.43 -1.88 0.93
CA TYR A 304 -22.22 -2.00 2.17
C TYR A 304 -21.45 -1.41 3.34
N SER A 305 -22.18 -0.98 4.38
CA SER A 305 -21.54 -0.56 5.62
C SER A 305 -22.40 -0.94 6.84
N SER A 306 -21.71 -1.24 7.94
CA SER A 306 -22.31 -1.60 9.21
C SER A 306 -21.37 -1.29 10.37
N ASN A 307 -21.88 -1.42 11.59
CA ASN A 307 -21.05 -1.35 12.79
C ASN A 307 -20.88 -2.75 13.37
N ILE A 308 -19.64 -3.09 13.69
CA ILE A 308 -19.28 -4.36 14.32
C ILE A 308 -18.82 -4.09 15.74
N ARG A 309 -19.43 -4.78 16.69
CA ARG A 309 -19.00 -4.77 18.09
C ARG A 309 -17.79 -5.67 18.27
N THR A 310 -16.74 -5.12 18.84
CA THR A 310 -15.55 -5.87 19.25
C THR A 310 -15.36 -5.74 20.76
N ASP A 311 -14.44 -6.50 21.33
CA ASP A 311 -14.09 -6.40 22.77
C ASP A 311 -13.48 -5.03 23.12
N HIS A 312 -13.11 -4.23 22.11
CA HIS A 312 -12.45 -2.92 22.26
C HIS A 312 -13.35 -1.75 21.86
N GLY A 313 -14.61 -2.00 21.50
CA GLY A 313 -15.58 -1.00 21.09
C GLY A 313 -16.24 -1.31 19.75
N ASP A 314 -17.17 -0.47 19.35
CA ASP A 314 -17.86 -0.58 18.08
C ASP A 314 -17.00 0.05 16.97
N VAL A 315 -16.85 -0.66 15.86
CA VAL A 315 -16.07 -0.22 14.68
C VAL A 315 -17.00 -0.11 13.50
N HIS A 316 -16.97 1.03 12.83
CA HIS A 316 -17.65 1.18 11.55
C HIS A 316 -16.85 0.52 10.44
N VAL A 317 -17.44 -0.45 9.77
CA VAL A 317 -16.84 -1.13 8.62
C VAL A 317 -17.59 -0.77 7.35
N SER A 318 -16.88 -0.42 6.29
CA SER A 318 -17.47 -0.07 5.01
C SER A 318 -16.74 -0.77 3.87
N LEU A 319 -17.48 -1.35 2.94
CA LEU A 319 -16.98 -1.89 1.69
C LEU A 319 -17.41 -0.99 0.55
N THR A 320 -16.47 -0.40 -0.12
CA THR A 320 -16.73 0.47 -1.27
C THR A 320 -17.26 -0.35 -2.44
N ASN A 321 -18.30 0.13 -3.11
CA ASN A 321 -18.72 -0.42 -4.39
C ASN A 321 -17.63 -0.17 -5.45
N ASN A 322 -17.54 -1.03 -6.44
CA ASN A 322 -16.54 -0.89 -7.51
C ASN A 322 -17.06 -1.44 -8.84
N PRO A 323 -16.54 -0.99 -9.98
CA PRO A 323 -16.82 -1.57 -11.29
C PRO A 323 -16.06 -2.89 -11.50
N SER A 324 -16.24 -3.51 -12.66
CA SER A 324 -15.44 -4.67 -13.07
C SER A 324 -13.98 -4.34 -13.45
N HIS A 325 -13.63 -3.06 -13.52
CA HIS A 325 -12.25 -2.61 -13.73
C HIS A 325 -11.43 -2.92 -12.49
N LEU A 326 -10.54 -3.91 -12.60
CA LEU A 326 -9.77 -4.39 -11.46
C LEU A 326 -8.81 -3.34 -10.93
N GLU A 327 -8.72 -3.22 -9.62
CA GLU A 327 -7.79 -2.39 -8.85
C GLU A 327 -8.07 -0.88 -8.84
N ILE A 328 -8.98 -0.36 -9.67
CA ILE A 328 -9.30 1.09 -9.65
C ILE A 328 -9.89 1.55 -8.31
N VAL A 329 -10.51 0.65 -7.57
CA VAL A 329 -11.06 0.96 -6.23
C VAL A 329 -9.98 1.28 -5.19
N ASN A 330 -8.72 0.87 -5.42
CA ASN A 330 -7.64 1.05 -4.46
C ASN A 330 -7.42 2.53 -4.09
N PRO A 331 -7.08 3.41 -5.03
CA PRO A 331 -6.90 4.82 -4.71
C PRO A 331 -8.19 5.49 -4.22
N VAL A 332 -9.36 5.04 -4.69
CA VAL A 332 -10.66 5.55 -4.22
C VAL A 332 -10.85 5.30 -2.73
N VAL A 333 -10.56 4.09 -2.25
CA VAL A 333 -10.63 3.76 -0.82
C VAL A 333 -9.61 4.55 -0.01
N VAL A 334 -8.37 4.66 -0.50
CA VAL A 334 -7.32 5.42 0.19
C VAL A 334 -7.70 6.91 0.28
N GLY A 335 -8.27 7.48 -0.78
CA GLY A 335 -8.79 8.85 -0.78
C GLY A 335 -9.96 9.05 0.19
N SER A 336 -10.89 8.09 0.25
CA SER A 336 -11.99 8.08 1.22
C SER A 336 -11.48 8.05 2.66
N VAL A 337 -10.48 7.20 2.94
CA VAL A 337 -9.83 7.12 4.26
C VAL A 337 -9.18 8.45 4.61
N ARG A 338 -8.44 9.07 3.69
CA ARG A 338 -7.79 10.35 3.92
C ARG A 338 -8.80 11.45 4.25
N ALA A 339 -9.91 11.54 3.52
CA ALA A 339 -10.97 12.51 3.79
C ALA A 339 -11.57 12.34 5.19
N ARG A 340 -11.78 11.09 5.63
CA ARG A 340 -12.28 10.79 6.98
C ARG A 340 -11.24 11.17 8.04
N GLN A 341 -9.96 10.86 7.83
CA GLN A 341 -8.87 11.23 8.73
C GLN A 341 -8.76 12.75 8.89
N ASP A 342 -8.81 13.50 7.78
CA ASP A 342 -8.72 14.95 7.80
C ASP A 342 -9.94 15.58 8.50
N ARG A 343 -11.17 15.09 8.24
CA ARG A 343 -12.40 15.52 8.91
C ARG A 343 -12.36 15.23 10.42
N LEU A 344 -11.88 14.05 10.82
CA LEU A 344 -11.75 13.64 12.22
C LEU A 344 -10.52 14.22 12.91
N ARG A 345 -9.67 14.96 12.18
CA ARG A 345 -8.37 15.47 12.64
C ARG A 345 -7.48 14.34 13.20
N ASP A 346 -7.52 13.18 12.55
CA ASP A 346 -6.73 11.99 12.90
C ASP A 346 -5.27 12.16 12.45
N THR A 347 -4.52 12.95 13.19
CA THR A 347 -3.10 13.23 12.90
C THR A 347 -2.20 11.99 13.04
N PHE A 348 -2.58 11.04 13.89
CA PHE A 348 -1.86 9.79 14.10
C PHE A 348 -2.22 8.70 13.09
N ARG A 349 -3.28 8.91 12.29
CA ARG A 349 -3.73 7.98 11.24
C ARG A 349 -3.97 6.56 11.74
N ASN A 350 -4.58 6.44 12.92
CA ASN A 350 -4.95 5.17 13.51
C ASN A 350 -6.46 4.98 13.67
N ARG A 351 -7.26 6.06 13.64
CA ARG A 351 -8.71 5.99 13.80
C ARG A 351 -9.43 5.48 12.54
N VAL A 352 -8.89 5.76 11.35
CA VAL A 352 -9.47 5.29 10.08
C VAL A 352 -8.42 4.53 9.29
N VAL A 353 -8.70 3.26 8.95
CA VAL A 353 -7.72 2.33 8.38
C VAL A 353 -8.21 1.74 7.07
N PRO A 354 -7.41 1.79 5.97
CA PRO A 354 -7.73 1.11 4.73
C PRO A 354 -7.27 -0.35 4.73
N ILE A 355 -8.10 -1.23 4.18
CA ILE A 355 -7.77 -2.62 3.88
C ILE A 355 -8.16 -2.89 2.43
N LEU A 356 -7.20 -3.33 1.61
CA LEU A 356 -7.41 -3.62 0.20
C LEU A 356 -7.22 -5.10 -0.08
N ILE A 357 -8.21 -5.72 -0.73
CA ILE A 357 -8.21 -7.15 -1.06
C ILE A 357 -8.12 -7.31 -2.57
N HIS A 358 -7.04 -7.91 -3.04
CA HIS A 358 -6.65 -8.01 -4.44
C HIS A 358 -6.75 -9.43 -4.97
N GLY A 359 -6.81 -9.58 -6.30
CA GLY A 359 -6.44 -10.82 -6.97
C GLY A 359 -4.97 -10.80 -7.38
N ASP A 360 -4.29 -11.93 -7.34
CA ASP A 360 -2.85 -12.04 -7.61
C ASP A 360 -2.44 -11.52 -9.00
N ALA A 361 -3.18 -11.90 -10.03
CA ALA A 361 -2.90 -11.48 -11.40
C ALA A 361 -3.13 -9.97 -11.60
N ALA A 362 -4.17 -9.40 -10.98
CA ALA A 362 -4.46 -7.98 -11.07
C ALA A 362 -3.45 -7.16 -10.26
N PHE A 363 -3.10 -7.60 -9.05
CA PHE A 363 -2.12 -6.93 -8.20
C PHE A 363 -0.76 -6.77 -8.89
N SER A 364 -0.29 -7.82 -9.56
CA SER A 364 1.00 -7.77 -10.27
C SER A 364 0.96 -7.03 -11.61
N GLY A 365 -0.22 -6.92 -12.25
CA GLY A 365 -0.33 -6.50 -13.65
C GLY A 365 -0.97 -5.13 -13.90
N GLN A 366 -1.80 -4.64 -12.98
CA GLN A 366 -2.50 -3.37 -13.16
C GLN A 366 -1.64 -2.18 -12.72
N GLY A 367 -1.40 -1.22 -13.62
CA GLY A 367 -0.55 -0.05 -13.35
C GLY A 367 -1.02 0.81 -12.18
N VAL A 368 -2.33 0.92 -11.98
CA VAL A 368 -2.93 1.68 -10.86
C VAL A 368 -2.51 1.16 -9.49
N VAL A 369 -2.16 -0.13 -9.36
CA VAL A 369 -1.60 -0.70 -8.13
C VAL A 369 -0.24 -0.07 -7.81
N MET A 370 0.66 -0.01 -8.80
CA MET A 370 1.99 0.60 -8.64
C MET A 370 1.88 2.08 -8.30
N GLU A 371 0.98 2.81 -8.96
CA GLU A 371 0.72 4.22 -8.67
C GLU A 371 0.20 4.39 -7.24
N THR A 372 -0.76 3.58 -6.81
CA THR A 372 -1.31 3.62 -5.43
C THR A 372 -0.23 3.32 -4.39
N LEU A 373 0.62 2.33 -4.62
CA LEU A 373 1.73 2.01 -3.74
C LEU A 373 2.72 3.20 -3.63
N GLN A 374 3.04 3.87 -4.75
CA GLN A 374 3.92 5.05 -4.72
C GLN A 374 3.32 6.23 -3.95
N MET A 375 2.01 6.33 -3.86
CA MET A 375 1.33 7.38 -3.08
C MET A 375 1.45 7.18 -1.57
N SER A 376 1.66 5.94 -1.11
CA SER A 376 1.45 5.49 0.28
C SER A 376 2.19 6.28 1.35
N GLN A 377 3.41 6.78 1.06
CA GLN A 377 4.24 7.55 1.99
C GLN A 377 4.42 9.02 1.56
N THR A 378 3.72 9.47 0.52
CA THR A 378 3.81 10.85 0.08
C THR A 378 2.94 11.76 0.95
N ARG A 379 3.38 13.01 1.10
CA ARG A 379 2.75 13.99 2.02
C ARG A 379 1.28 14.23 1.70
N ALA A 380 0.94 14.33 0.43
CA ALA A 380 -0.42 14.63 -0.02
C ALA A 380 -1.39 13.45 0.16
N TYR A 381 -0.90 12.22 0.11
CA TYR A 381 -1.73 11.02 -0.08
C TYR A 381 -1.59 9.96 1.01
N GLY A 382 -0.55 10.02 1.83
CA GLY A 382 -0.32 9.04 2.90
C GLY A 382 -1.48 8.98 3.90
N VAL A 383 -1.84 7.75 4.30
CA VAL A 383 -2.94 7.44 5.24
C VAL A 383 -2.48 6.65 6.46
N GLY A 384 -1.16 6.57 6.68
CA GLY A 384 -0.59 5.80 7.78
C GLY A 384 -0.55 4.30 7.50
N GLY A 385 -0.36 3.93 6.24
CA GLY A 385 -0.24 2.56 5.76
C GLY A 385 -1.57 1.89 5.43
N THR A 386 -1.51 1.03 4.44
CA THR A 386 -2.61 0.15 3.98
C THR A 386 -2.25 -1.30 4.25
N ILE A 387 -3.23 -2.10 4.69
CA ILE A 387 -3.07 -3.55 4.76
C ILE A 387 -3.58 -4.13 3.44
N HIS A 388 -2.68 -4.71 2.66
CA HIS A 388 -3.00 -5.37 1.40
C HIS A 388 -3.15 -6.87 1.61
N VAL A 389 -4.24 -7.45 1.14
CA VAL A 389 -4.49 -8.89 1.15
C VAL A 389 -4.60 -9.37 -0.29
N VAL A 390 -3.65 -10.14 -0.76
CA VAL A 390 -3.68 -10.73 -2.10
C VAL A 390 -4.28 -12.12 -2.02
N VAL A 391 -5.48 -12.29 -2.56
CA VAL A 391 -6.12 -13.61 -2.73
C VAL A 391 -5.45 -14.29 -3.92
N ASN A 392 -4.38 -15.02 -3.63
CA ASN A 392 -3.53 -15.67 -4.62
C ASN A 392 -4.03 -17.09 -4.93
N ASN A 393 -4.97 -17.19 -5.84
CA ASN A 393 -5.49 -18.49 -6.28
C ASN A 393 -4.68 -19.12 -7.43
N GLN A 394 -3.51 -18.57 -7.73
CA GLN A 394 -2.51 -19.09 -8.66
C GLN A 394 -2.98 -19.14 -10.13
N ILE A 395 -4.04 -18.43 -10.47
CA ILE A 395 -4.58 -18.37 -11.84
C ILE A 395 -5.33 -17.07 -12.10
N GLY A 396 -4.99 -16.36 -13.19
CA GLY A 396 -5.72 -15.19 -13.69
C GLY A 396 -6.54 -15.56 -14.92
N PHE A 397 -7.88 -15.53 -14.84
CA PHE A 397 -8.77 -16.08 -15.87
C PHE A 397 -8.41 -17.55 -16.21
N THR A 398 -7.70 -17.80 -17.31
CA THR A 398 -7.17 -19.11 -17.72
C THR A 398 -5.64 -19.16 -17.76
N THR A 399 -4.96 -18.10 -17.34
CA THR A 399 -3.50 -18.02 -17.29
C THR A 399 -3.00 -18.55 -15.94
N SER A 400 -2.39 -19.72 -15.94
CA SER A 400 -1.85 -20.38 -14.74
C SER A 400 -0.34 -20.60 -14.79
N HIS A 401 0.25 -20.62 -15.99
CA HIS A 401 1.68 -20.83 -16.13
C HIS A 401 2.46 -19.57 -15.79
N ILE A 402 3.43 -19.67 -14.90
CA ILE A 402 4.16 -18.51 -14.36
C ILE A 402 4.86 -17.65 -15.42
N ARG A 403 5.38 -18.28 -16.49
CA ARG A 403 6.05 -17.58 -17.60
C ARG A 403 5.11 -16.73 -18.46
N ASP A 404 3.80 -17.01 -18.40
CA ASP A 404 2.78 -16.22 -19.09
C ASP A 404 2.14 -15.19 -18.17
N ALA A 405 2.23 -15.43 -16.84
CA ALA A 405 1.57 -14.60 -15.84
C ALA A 405 2.39 -13.38 -15.43
N ARG A 406 3.70 -13.53 -15.22
CA ARG A 406 4.57 -12.46 -14.72
C ARG A 406 6.07 -12.78 -14.87
N SER A 407 6.90 -11.74 -14.77
CA SER A 407 8.37 -11.84 -14.81
C SER A 407 8.99 -12.14 -13.45
N THR A 408 8.24 -11.96 -12.36
CA THR A 408 8.71 -12.10 -10.98
C THR A 408 8.32 -13.44 -10.37
N ARG A 409 9.00 -13.82 -9.29
CA ARG A 409 8.68 -15.05 -8.55
C ARG A 409 7.28 -15.00 -7.95
N TYR A 410 6.98 -13.93 -7.23
CA TYR A 410 5.70 -13.72 -6.57
C TYR A 410 4.91 -12.58 -7.23
N SER A 411 3.60 -12.64 -7.17
CA SER A 411 2.72 -11.55 -7.62
C SER A 411 2.91 -10.29 -6.78
N THR A 412 3.39 -10.45 -5.57
CA THR A 412 3.62 -9.41 -4.56
C THR A 412 4.98 -8.72 -4.66
N ASP A 413 5.88 -9.17 -5.53
CA ASP A 413 7.24 -8.60 -5.69
C ASP A 413 7.23 -7.10 -6.03
N ILE A 414 6.15 -6.60 -6.64
CA ILE A 414 5.97 -5.17 -6.91
C ILE A 414 5.93 -4.31 -5.65
N SER A 415 5.60 -4.89 -4.49
CA SER A 415 5.55 -4.14 -3.22
C SER A 415 6.93 -3.84 -2.64
N LYS A 416 7.96 -4.50 -3.15
CA LYS A 416 9.34 -4.31 -2.69
C LYS A 416 9.91 -2.93 -3.00
N PHE A 417 9.40 -2.25 -4.04
CA PHE A 417 9.89 -0.92 -4.39
C PHE A 417 9.49 0.18 -3.38
N ILE A 418 8.45 -0.06 -2.56
CA ILE A 418 8.09 0.81 -1.42
C ILE A 418 8.61 0.26 -0.09
N GLU A 419 9.43 -0.77 -0.12
CA GLU A 419 9.96 -1.47 1.06
C GLU A 419 8.87 -2.03 2.00
N ALA A 420 7.72 -2.44 1.46
CA ALA A 420 6.67 -3.08 2.23
C ALA A 420 7.06 -4.53 2.56
N PRO A 421 6.92 -5.00 3.81
CA PRO A 421 7.09 -6.40 4.13
C PRO A 421 6.00 -7.25 3.47
N ILE A 422 6.35 -8.46 3.05
CA ILE A 422 5.46 -9.41 2.41
C ILE A 422 5.40 -10.69 3.23
N ILE A 423 4.20 -11.14 3.56
CA ILE A 423 3.97 -12.37 4.31
C ILE A 423 3.13 -13.30 3.46
N HIS A 424 3.73 -14.35 2.96
CA HIS A 424 3.05 -15.44 2.26
C HIS A 424 2.50 -16.43 3.28
N VAL A 425 1.27 -16.85 3.12
CA VAL A 425 0.65 -17.84 4.00
C VAL A 425 -0.21 -18.83 3.22
N ASN A 426 -0.09 -20.11 3.54
CA ASN A 426 -0.92 -21.17 2.98
C ASN A 426 -2.33 -21.06 3.57
N ALA A 427 -3.34 -20.86 2.72
CA ALA A 427 -4.73 -20.69 3.12
C ALA A 427 -5.35 -21.95 3.76
N ASP A 428 -4.72 -23.11 3.63
CA ASP A 428 -5.16 -24.36 4.30
C ASP A 428 -4.75 -24.44 5.78
N ASP A 429 -3.96 -23.47 6.27
CA ASP A 429 -3.65 -23.31 7.69
C ASP A 429 -4.32 -22.03 8.25
N PRO A 430 -5.56 -22.12 8.75
CA PRO A 430 -6.30 -20.96 9.20
C PRO A 430 -5.73 -20.34 10.50
N GLU A 431 -4.97 -21.09 11.30
CA GLU A 431 -4.29 -20.53 12.48
C GLU A 431 -3.10 -19.68 12.08
N ALA A 432 -2.29 -20.13 11.12
CA ALA A 432 -1.23 -19.32 10.52
C ALA A 432 -1.79 -18.05 9.85
N VAL A 433 -2.94 -18.16 9.17
CA VAL A 433 -3.64 -17.01 8.58
C VAL A 433 -4.04 -15.97 9.63
N VAL A 434 -4.55 -16.40 10.78
CA VAL A 434 -4.86 -15.51 11.91
C VAL A 434 -3.61 -14.82 12.43
N PHE A 435 -2.54 -15.57 12.67
CA PHE A 435 -1.27 -15.03 13.13
C PHE A 435 -0.71 -13.94 12.20
N VAL A 436 -0.66 -14.18 10.90
CA VAL A 436 -0.14 -13.19 9.95
C VAL A 436 -1.03 -11.96 9.86
N SER A 437 -2.34 -12.11 10.07
CA SER A 437 -3.28 -10.98 10.13
C SER A 437 -3.01 -10.07 11.32
N GLU A 438 -2.77 -10.65 12.49
CA GLU A 438 -2.40 -9.91 13.70
C GLU A 438 -1.06 -9.19 13.52
N LEU A 439 -0.05 -9.87 12.99
CA LEU A 439 1.27 -9.31 12.70
C LEU A 439 1.18 -8.11 11.73
N ALA A 440 0.35 -8.22 10.69
CA ALA A 440 0.15 -7.15 9.72
C ALA A 440 -0.48 -5.90 10.36
N CYS A 441 -1.48 -6.07 11.22
CA CYS A 441 -2.09 -4.97 11.95
C CYS A 441 -1.09 -4.29 12.89
N GLU A 442 -0.30 -5.06 13.62
CA GLU A 442 0.73 -4.53 14.52
C GLU A 442 1.84 -3.78 13.75
N TYR A 443 2.28 -4.31 12.61
CA TYR A 443 3.29 -3.64 11.79
C TYR A 443 2.77 -2.29 11.28
N ARG A 444 1.58 -2.27 10.68
CA ARG A 444 0.94 -1.04 10.20
C ARG A 444 0.80 0.00 11.31
N GLU A 445 0.39 -0.42 12.50
CA GLU A 445 0.22 0.48 13.64
C GLU A 445 1.56 1.04 14.13
N ASN A 446 2.60 0.23 14.21
CA ASN A 446 3.90 0.65 14.72
C ASN A 446 4.69 1.54 13.74
N PHE A 447 4.57 1.30 12.44
CA PHE A 447 5.41 1.94 11.43
C PHE A 447 4.65 2.87 10.50
N LYS A 448 3.32 2.83 10.52
CA LYS A 448 2.45 3.64 9.63
C LYS A 448 2.80 3.48 8.15
N LYS A 449 3.12 2.25 7.76
CA LYS A 449 3.51 1.84 6.40
C LYS A 449 2.64 0.70 5.91
N ASP A 450 2.66 0.50 4.60
CA ASP A 450 1.96 -0.60 3.96
C ASP A 450 2.60 -1.95 4.28
N ILE A 451 1.77 -2.99 4.32
CA ILE A 451 2.15 -4.38 4.49
C ILE A 451 1.30 -5.26 3.58
N VAL A 452 1.87 -6.34 3.08
CA VAL A 452 1.20 -7.25 2.14
C VAL A 452 1.09 -8.64 2.73
N ILE A 453 -0.12 -9.19 2.76
CA ILE A 453 -0.40 -10.61 3.05
C ILE A 453 -0.71 -11.28 1.70
N ASP A 454 0.10 -12.24 1.30
CA ASP A 454 -0.13 -13.10 0.15
C ASP A 454 -0.82 -14.39 0.63
N LEU A 455 -2.15 -14.44 0.55
CA LEU A 455 -2.98 -15.57 0.94
C LEU A 455 -2.99 -16.57 -0.21
N VAL A 456 -2.05 -17.52 -0.19
CA VAL A 456 -1.89 -18.51 -1.25
C VAL A 456 -2.96 -19.59 -1.11
N CYS A 457 -3.80 -19.69 -2.10
CA CYS A 457 -4.98 -20.56 -2.12
C CYS A 457 -5.19 -21.19 -3.51
N TYR A 458 -6.38 -21.70 -3.76
CA TYR A 458 -6.77 -22.17 -5.08
C TYR A 458 -8.22 -21.78 -5.39
N ARG A 459 -8.59 -21.87 -6.66
CA ARG A 459 -9.95 -21.57 -7.14
C ARG A 459 -10.65 -22.88 -7.51
N ARG A 460 -11.66 -23.27 -6.74
CA ARG A 460 -12.36 -24.57 -6.92
C ARG A 460 -13.23 -24.62 -8.16
N SER A 461 -13.86 -23.52 -8.53
CA SER A 461 -14.68 -23.39 -9.75
C SER A 461 -13.90 -22.68 -10.86
N GLY A 462 -14.48 -22.48 -12.06
CA GLY A 462 -13.89 -21.67 -13.12
C GLY A 462 -13.73 -20.19 -12.75
N HIS A 463 -13.44 -19.35 -13.74
CA HIS A 463 -13.38 -17.90 -13.48
C HIS A 463 -14.73 -17.41 -12.90
N ASN A 464 -15.81 -17.95 -13.43
CA ASN A 464 -17.14 -17.85 -12.85
C ASN A 464 -17.78 -19.26 -12.79
N GLU A 465 -18.94 -19.37 -12.15
CA GLU A 465 -19.57 -20.67 -11.89
C GLU A 465 -20.17 -21.35 -13.11
N ALA A 466 -20.23 -20.68 -14.26
CA ALA A 466 -20.65 -21.25 -15.52
C ALA A 466 -19.48 -21.85 -16.35
N ASP A 467 -18.23 -21.55 -15.98
CA ASP A 467 -17.05 -22.04 -16.71
C ASP A 467 -16.66 -23.45 -16.28
N ASP A 468 -16.23 -24.28 -17.24
CA ASP A 468 -15.54 -25.53 -16.96
C ASP A 468 -14.02 -25.35 -17.09
N PRO A 469 -13.32 -25.18 -15.97
CA PRO A 469 -11.89 -24.92 -16.00
C PRO A 469 -11.03 -26.14 -16.34
N SER A 470 -11.59 -27.34 -16.33
CA SER A 470 -10.86 -28.57 -16.68
C SER A 470 -10.45 -28.60 -18.14
N SER A 471 -11.12 -27.82 -19.00
CA SER A 471 -10.79 -27.69 -20.41
C SER A 471 -9.46 -26.99 -20.68
N THR A 472 -9.03 -26.10 -19.78
CA THR A 472 -7.79 -25.31 -19.91
C THR A 472 -6.71 -25.72 -18.91
N GLN A 473 -7.07 -26.13 -17.69
CA GLN A 473 -6.14 -26.51 -16.60
C GLN A 473 -6.46 -27.92 -16.05
N PRO A 474 -6.38 -29.01 -16.86
CA PRO A 474 -6.83 -30.32 -16.45
C PRO A 474 -6.07 -30.91 -15.26
N LEU A 475 -4.76 -30.67 -15.15
CA LEU A 475 -3.96 -31.20 -14.04
C LEU A 475 -4.26 -30.46 -12.73
N MET A 476 -4.35 -29.14 -12.77
CA MET A 476 -4.71 -28.33 -11.62
C MET A 476 -6.08 -28.72 -11.06
N TYR A 477 -7.09 -28.82 -11.91
CA TYR A 477 -8.44 -29.17 -11.46
C TYR A 477 -8.61 -30.65 -11.08
N LYS A 478 -7.74 -31.53 -11.57
CA LYS A 478 -7.63 -32.90 -11.05
C LYS A 478 -7.08 -32.89 -9.61
N ALA A 479 -6.07 -32.09 -9.33
CA ALA A 479 -5.55 -31.90 -7.97
C ALA A 479 -6.64 -31.31 -7.06
N ILE A 480 -7.28 -30.20 -7.46
CA ILE A 480 -8.35 -29.52 -6.71
C ILE A 480 -9.51 -30.46 -6.36
N LYS A 481 -9.92 -31.34 -7.31
CA LYS A 481 -11.01 -32.30 -7.09
C LYS A 481 -10.69 -33.31 -5.98
N ASN A 482 -9.44 -33.69 -5.86
CA ASN A 482 -8.97 -34.66 -4.85
C ASN A 482 -8.55 -33.99 -3.53
N HIS A 483 -8.45 -32.67 -3.51
CA HIS A 483 -8.02 -31.91 -2.34
C HIS A 483 -9.18 -31.70 -1.36
N LYS A 484 -8.95 -31.95 -0.07
CA LYS A 484 -9.91 -31.67 1.00
C LYS A 484 -10.07 -30.16 1.16
N THR A 485 -11.24 -29.72 1.61
CA THR A 485 -11.42 -28.30 1.92
C THR A 485 -10.70 -27.94 3.22
N VAL A 486 -10.29 -26.68 3.39
CA VAL A 486 -9.71 -26.20 4.64
C VAL A 486 -10.66 -26.46 5.82
N LEU A 487 -11.98 -26.33 5.60
CA LEU A 487 -12.98 -26.66 6.62
C LEU A 487 -12.89 -28.14 7.07
N ASP A 488 -12.86 -29.08 6.09
CA ASP A 488 -12.78 -30.50 6.43
C ASP A 488 -11.47 -30.85 7.16
N MET A 489 -10.37 -30.22 6.77
CA MET A 489 -9.07 -30.41 7.41
C MET A 489 -9.06 -29.86 8.84
N TYR A 490 -9.61 -28.69 9.04
CA TYR A 490 -9.63 -28.03 10.35
C TYR A 490 -10.62 -28.70 11.32
N GLU A 491 -11.79 -29.15 10.84
CA GLU A 491 -12.73 -30.00 11.61
C GLU A 491 -12.03 -31.26 12.14
N ASN A 492 -11.32 -31.97 11.26
CA ASN A 492 -10.59 -33.18 11.64
C ASN A 492 -9.49 -32.89 12.68
N LEU A 493 -8.75 -31.80 12.50
CA LEU A 493 -7.72 -31.37 13.46
C LEU A 493 -8.30 -31.12 14.85
N LEU A 494 -9.34 -30.26 14.93
CA LEU A 494 -9.93 -29.90 16.22
C LEU A 494 -10.64 -31.07 16.91
N THR A 495 -11.21 -32.00 16.13
CA THR A 495 -11.81 -33.22 16.68
C THR A 495 -10.74 -34.18 17.20
N ALA A 496 -9.63 -34.36 16.48
CA ALA A 496 -8.51 -35.17 16.90
C ALA A 496 -7.85 -34.65 18.22
N ASP A 497 -7.75 -33.32 18.32
CA ASP A 497 -7.25 -32.63 19.52
C ASP A 497 -8.30 -32.57 20.66
N SER A 498 -9.49 -33.15 20.47
CA SER A 498 -10.58 -33.15 21.48
C SER A 498 -11.06 -31.73 21.87
N ILE A 499 -10.88 -30.74 20.99
CA ILE A 499 -11.28 -29.36 21.21
C ILE A 499 -12.80 -29.20 20.96
N ILE A 500 -13.33 -29.95 20.00
CA ILE A 500 -14.74 -29.92 19.62
C ILE A 500 -15.24 -31.30 19.24
N SER A 501 -16.51 -31.56 19.45
CA SER A 501 -17.16 -32.82 19.08
C SER A 501 -17.84 -32.73 17.70
N ASP A 502 -18.00 -33.86 17.02
CA ASP A 502 -18.75 -33.97 15.77
C ASP A 502 -20.19 -33.44 15.89
N GLN A 503 -20.80 -33.59 17.09
CA GLN A 503 -22.14 -33.08 17.33
C GLN A 503 -22.20 -31.57 17.35
N GLU A 504 -21.26 -30.92 18.04
CA GLU A 504 -21.16 -29.44 18.05
C GLU A 504 -20.92 -28.88 16.64
N ILE A 505 -20.07 -29.53 15.83
CA ILE A 505 -19.86 -29.13 14.42
C ILE A 505 -21.16 -29.21 13.62
N LYS A 506 -21.90 -30.30 13.75
CA LYS A 506 -23.21 -30.47 13.08
C LYS A 506 -24.21 -29.39 13.53
N ASP A 507 -24.22 -29.05 14.81
CA ASP A 507 -25.10 -28.04 15.36
C ASP A 507 -24.74 -26.64 14.84
N PHE A 508 -23.48 -26.30 14.71
CA PHE A 508 -23.04 -25.05 14.09
C PHE A 508 -23.47 -24.95 12.62
N LYS A 509 -23.21 -26.00 11.82
CA LYS A 509 -23.64 -26.07 10.41
C LYS A 509 -25.16 -25.92 10.26
N LYS A 510 -25.94 -26.62 11.09
CA LYS A 510 -27.38 -26.55 11.09
C LYS A 510 -27.92 -25.19 11.49
N SER A 511 -27.34 -24.58 12.54
CA SER A 511 -27.71 -23.24 12.99
C SER A 511 -27.46 -22.19 11.92
N TYR A 512 -26.26 -22.21 11.32
CA TYR A 512 -25.90 -21.28 10.23
C TYR A 512 -26.86 -21.41 9.04
N ARG A 513 -27.12 -22.65 8.60
CA ARG A 513 -28.05 -22.91 7.48
C ARG A 513 -29.45 -22.38 7.78
N LYS A 514 -29.95 -22.60 8.99
CA LYS A 514 -31.29 -22.10 9.39
C LYS A 514 -31.36 -20.59 9.36
N GLN A 515 -30.33 -19.89 9.82
CA GLN A 515 -30.28 -18.41 9.78
C GLN A 515 -30.30 -17.89 8.33
N ILE A 516 -29.52 -18.48 7.43
CA ILE A 516 -29.52 -18.14 6.00
C ILE A 516 -30.90 -18.39 5.37
N GLU A 517 -31.52 -19.55 5.63
CA GLU A 517 -32.85 -19.91 5.11
C GLU A 517 -33.95 -18.97 5.62
N ASN A 518 -33.85 -18.51 6.85
CA ASN A 518 -34.78 -17.53 7.43
C ASN A 518 -34.55 -16.09 6.90
N GLY A 519 -33.50 -15.84 6.12
CA GLY A 519 -33.19 -14.50 5.65
C GLY A 519 -32.63 -13.57 6.74
N GLU A 520 -32.04 -14.13 7.78
CA GLU A 520 -31.49 -13.38 8.92
C GLU A 520 -30.04 -12.91 8.62
N SER A 521 -29.56 -11.93 9.41
CA SER A 521 -28.13 -11.64 9.45
C SER A 521 -27.39 -12.75 10.18
N VAL A 522 -26.29 -13.22 9.60
CA VAL A 522 -25.44 -14.29 10.16
C VAL A 522 -24.14 -13.76 10.75
N THR A 523 -23.90 -12.47 10.62
CA THR A 523 -22.70 -11.84 11.19
C THR A 523 -22.91 -11.70 12.70
N PRO A 524 -22.03 -12.29 13.52
CA PRO A 524 -22.08 -12.06 14.95
C PRO A 524 -21.70 -10.61 15.27
N ASN A 525 -22.24 -10.10 16.38
CA ASN A 525 -21.81 -8.83 16.96
C ASN A 525 -22.10 -7.59 16.10
N LEU A 526 -23.16 -7.60 15.29
CA LEU A 526 -23.65 -6.35 14.69
C LEU A 526 -24.08 -5.37 15.78
N ALA A 527 -23.54 -4.16 15.71
CA ALA A 527 -23.93 -3.07 16.58
C ALA A 527 -24.97 -2.15 15.87
N PRO A 528 -25.89 -1.53 16.61
CA PRO A 528 -26.77 -0.51 16.05
C PRO A 528 -25.94 0.67 15.54
N ARG A 529 -26.49 1.43 14.57
CA ARG A 529 -25.87 2.68 14.17
C ARG A 529 -25.83 3.63 15.36
N SER A 530 -24.63 4.13 15.69
CA SER A 530 -24.51 5.21 16.67
C SER A 530 -24.93 6.53 16.02
N ASN A 531 -25.54 7.42 16.83
CA ASN A 531 -25.88 8.79 16.37
C ASN A 531 -24.72 9.77 16.53
N ASP A 532 -23.48 9.28 16.50
CA ASP A 532 -22.30 10.08 16.81
C ASP A 532 -21.88 10.99 15.64
N ASP A 533 -21.18 12.07 15.94
CA ASP A 533 -20.59 13.06 15.02
C ASP A 533 -19.59 12.48 13.98
N GLN A 534 -19.41 11.16 13.99
CA GLN A 534 -18.54 10.44 13.04
C GLN A 534 -19.14 10.37 11.64
N TRP A 535 -20.47 10.57 11.51
CA TRP A 535 -21.19 10.50 10.25
C TRP A 535 -21.21 11.86 9.57
N PHE A 536 -21.10 11.85 8.26
CA PHE A 536 -21.34 13.05 7.48
C PHE A 536 -22.84 13.13 7.16
N ASP A 537 -23.44 14.29 7.45
CA ASP A 537 -24.83 14.54 7.08
C ASP A 537 -24.90 14.87 5.58
N TRP A 538 -25.44 13.95 4.80
CA TRP A 538 -25.63 14.09 3.36
C TRP A 538 -26.92 14.83 2.98
N GLU A 539 -27.88 14.97 3.90
CA GLU A 539 -29.21 15.51 3.62
C GLU A 539 -29.16 16.89 2.93
N PRO A 540 -28.30 17.83 3.35
CA PRO A 540 -28.20 19.15 2.69
C PRO A 540 -27.75 19.10 1.22
N PHE A 541 -27.09 18.00 0.82
CA PHE A 541 -26.52 17.81 -0.53
C PHE A 541 -27.39 16.94 -1.43
N MET A 542 -28.42 16.28 -0.86
CA MET A 542 -29.30 15.39 -1.60
C MET A 542 -30.35 16.20 -2.39
N ASN A 543 -30.71 15.65 -3.56
CA ASN A 543 -31.79 16.19 -4.40
C ASN A 543 -31.59 17.64 -4.91
N ARG A 544 -30.37 18.18 -4.85
CA ARG A 544 -30.04 19.47 -5.45
C ARG A 544 -29.91 19.35 -6.96
N LYS A 545 -30.36 20.39 -7.66
CA LYS A 545 -30.21 20.47 -9.13
C LYS A 545 -28.94 21.27 -9.45
N TRP A 546 -28.10 20.77 -10.33
CA TRP A 546 -26.84 21.41 -10.71
C TRP A 546 -27.03 22.80 -11.37
N TYR A 547 -28.25 23.09 -11.86
CA TYR A 547 -28.62 24.35 -12.54
C TYR A 547 -29.43 25.28 -11.62
N GLU A 548 -29.48 25.06 -10.32
CA GLU A 548 -30.06 26.02 -9.38
C GLU A 548 -29.25 27.32 -9.41
N GLU A 549 -29.94 28.45 -9.49
CA GLU A 549 -29.29 29.76 -9.48
C GLU A 549 -28.69 30.04 -8.09
N VAL A 550 -27.43 30.40 -8.07
CA VAL A 550 -26.67 30.73 -6.84
C VAL A 550 -26.00 32.08 -7.03
N THR A 551 -26.10 32.95 -6.04
CA THR A 551 -25.40 34.24 -6.03
C THR A 551 -23.92 33.99 -5.73
N THR A 552 -23.03 34.26 -6.71
CA THR A 552 -21.58 34.09 -6.60
C THR A 552 -20.83 35.40 -6.45
N SER A 553 -21.53 36.54 -6.28
CA SER A 553 -20.91 37.85 -6.13
C SER A 553 -20.27 38.01 -4.73
N VAL A 554 -19.09 38.59 -4.71
CA VAL A 554 -18.33 38.90 -3.47
C VAL A 554 -18.22 40.42 -3.36
N PRO A 555 -18.44 41.02 -2.16
CA PRO A 555 -18.33 42.46 -1.97
C PRO A 555 -16.93 42.97 -2.30
N GLN A 556 -16.84 44.13 -2.92
CA GLN A 556 -15.55 44.78 -3.30
C GLN A 556 -14.57 44.89 -2.10
N LYS A 557 -15.08 45.27 -0.96
CA LYS A 557 -14.28 45.38 0.26
C LYS A 557 -13.63 44.06 0.66
N GLU A 558 -14.35 42.98 0.54
CA GLU A 558 -13.87 41.63 0.83
C GLU A 558 -12.79 41.18 -0.16
N ILE A 559 -12.96 41.51 -1.44
CA ILE A 559 -11.92 41.24 -2.46
C ILE A 559 -10.62 41.97 -2.10
N GLU A 560 -10.71 43.24 -1.63
CA GLU A 560 -9.54 44.01 -1.24
C GLU A 560 -8.86 43.43 0.02
N GLU A 561 -9.64 43.06 1.03
CA GLU A 561 -9.14 42.41 2.27
C GLU A 561 -8.46 41.08 1.98
N ASN A 562 -9.11 40.19 1.22
CA ASN A 562 -8.57 38.90 0.82
C ASN A 562 -7.31 39.05 -0.03
N ALA A 563 -7.28 40.00 -0.96
CA ALA A 563 -6.10 40.26 -1.78
C ALA A 563 -4.90 40.69 -0.94
N LEU A 564 -5.11 41.57 0.06
CA LEU A 564 -4.06 41.97 0.99
C LEU A 564 -3.57 40.80 1.85
N SER A 565 -4.48 39.91 2.26
CA SER A 565 -4.15 38.74 3.05
C SER A 565 -3.26 37.75 2.29
N ILE A 566 -3.58 37.45 1.01
CA ILE A 566 -2.81 36.48 0.21
C ILE A 566 -1.43 36.99 -0.23
N VAL A 567 -1.20 38.31 -0.25
CA VAL A 567 0.10 38.90 -0.60
C VAL A 567 0.94 39.25 0.64
N ASN A 568 0.39 39.07 1.83
CA ASN A 568 1.09 39.34 3.09
C ASN A 568 2.00 38.16 3.45
N THR A 569 3.29 38.35 3.25
CA THR A 569 4.32 37.35 3.56
C THR A 569 4.94 37.60 4.94
N PRO A 570 5.60 36.60 5.55
CA PRO A 570 6.40 36.79 6.76
C PRO A 570 7.44 37.94 6.61
N ALA A 571 7.80 38.60 7.67
CA ALA A 571 8.61 39.84 7.65
C ALA A 571 9.97 39.71 6.95
N ASP A 572 10.63 38.57 7.09
CA ASP A 572 11.97 38.31 6.54
C ASP A 572 11.93 37.43 5.27
N PHE A 573 10.76 37.33 4.59
CA PHE A 573 10.58 36.47 3.44
C PHE A 573 11.07 37.13 2.15
N SER A 574 12.07 36.55 1.52
CA SER A 574 12.67 37.04 0.27
C SER A 574 11.94 36.50 -0.94
N LEU A 575 11.12 37.33 -1.60
CA LEU A 575 10.37 36.95 -2.79
C LEU A 575 11.20 37.00 -4.07
N GLN A 576 10.98 36.03 -4.94
CA GLN A 576 11.47 36.10 -6.33
C GLN A 576 10.82 37.28 -7.07
N LYS A 577 11.61 38.04 -7.84
CA LYS A 577 11.18 39.31 -8.47
C LYS A 577 9.91 39.18 -9.33
N LYS A 578 9.74 38.06 -10.03
CA LYS A 578 8.54 37.82 -10.86
C LYS A 578 7.30 37.62 -9.99
N VAL A 579 7.45 36.88 -8.89
CA VAL A 579 6.36 36.62 -7.92
C VAL A 579 5.98 37.95 -7.22
N GLN A 580 6.96 38.75 -6.84
CA GLN A 580 6.69 40.08 -6.27
C GLN A 580 5.86 40.93 -7.24
N LYS A 581 6.20 40.95 -8.53
CA LYS A 581 5.43 41.68 -9.54
C LYS A 581 3.99 41.16 -9.63
N ILE A 582 3.78 39.85 -9.61
CA ILE A 582 2.44 39.25 -9.62
C ILE A 582 1.64 39.71 -8.39
N PHE A 583 2.26 39.73 -7.20
CA PHE A 583 1.63 40.19 -5.98
C PHE A 583 1.26 41.67 -6.02
N ASP A 584 2.14 42.55 -6.53
CA ASP A 584 1.87 43.96 -6.73
C ASP A 584 0.70 44.17 -7.73
N GLU A 585 0.61 43.36 -8.77
CA GLU A 585 -0.50 43.40 -9.73
C GLU A 585 -1.82 42.93 -9.10
N ARG A 586 -1.82 41.92 -8.23
CA ARG A 586 -3.00 41.47 -7.48
C ARG A 586 -3.59 42.58 -6.61
N VAL A 587 -2.75 43.35 -5.92
CA VAL A 587 -3.20 44.52 -5.16
C VAL A 587 -3.81 45.58 -6.08
N LYS A 588 -3.28 45.79 -7.27
CA LYS A 588 -3.86 46.75 -8.26
C LYS A 588 -5.19 46.25 -8.83
N MET A 589 -5.29 44.93 -9.06
CA MET A 589 -6.54 44.28 -9.54
C MET A 589 -7.64 44.41 -8.49
N SER A 590 -7.34 44.14 -7.21
CA SER A 590 -8.32 44.25 -6.13
C SER A 590 -8.92 45.63 -5.98
N LYS A 591 -8.15 46.68 -6.28
CA LYS A 591 -8.59 48.11 -6.28
C LYS A 591 -9.24 48.56 -7.59
N GLY A 592 -9.36 47.67 -8.56
CA GLY A 592 -9.90 48.05 -9.90
C GLY A 592 -8.98 48.87 -10.76
N ASN A 593 -7.70 49.07 -10.41
CA ASN A 593 -6.75 49.87 -11.17
C ASN A 593 -6.30 49.21 -12.46
N ILE A 594 -6.35 47.89 -12.53
CA ILE A 594 -6.12 47.07 -13.74
C ILE A 594 -7.18 45.98 -13.81
N LYS A 595 -7.39 45.40 -14.99
CA LYS A 595 -8.34 44.32 -15.22
C LYS A 595 -7.89 43.04 -14.48
N LEU A 596 -8.88 42.29 -13.98
CA LEU A 596 -8.65 41.00 -13.37
C LEU A 596 -8.09 39.98 -14.37
N ASN A 597 -7.15 39.18 -13.97
CA ASN A 597 -6.74 37.99 -14.70
C ASN A 597 -7.26 36.72 -14.02
N TRP A 598 -7.13 35.59 -14.73
CA TRP A 598 -7.65 34.32 -14.27
C TRP A 598 -7.03 33.88 -12.94
N GLY A 599 -5.70 33.97 -12.81
CA GLY A 599 -4.99 33.54 -11.58
C GLY A 599 -5.40 34.35 -10.33
N PHE A 600 -5.72 35.64 -10.49
CA PHE A 600 -6.25 36.44 -9.40
C PHE A 600 -7.70 36.06 -9.06
N ALA A 601 -8.54 35.86 -10.07
CA ALA A 601 -9.94 35.52 -9.89
C ALA A 601 -10.11 34.17 -9.17
N GLU A 602 -9.32 33.14 -9.53
CA GLU A 602 -9.36 31.85 -8.85
C GLU A 602 -8.88 31.94 -7.39
N MET A 603 -7.82 32.73 -7.12
CA MET A 603 -7.34 32.93 -5.74
C MET A 603 -8.38 33.65 -4.86
N MET A 604 -9.17 34.57 -5.46
CA MET A 604 -10.28 35.22 -4.75
C MET A 604 -11.44 34.26 -4.49
N ALA A 605 -11.75 33.37 -5.44
CA ALA A 605 -12.76 32.33 -5.23
C ALA A 605 -12.36 31.37 -4.10
N TYR A 606 -11.11 30.94 -4.07
CA TYR A 606 -10.60 30.12 -2.96
C TYR A 606 -10.64 30.86 -1.63
N SER A 607 -10.25 32.12 -1.62
CA SER A 607 -10.24 32.97 -0.42
C SER A 607 -11.64 33.13 0.17
N SER A 608 -12.66 33.39 -0.66
CA SER A 608 -14.03 33.55 -0.21
C SER A 608 -14.59 32.25 0.37
N LEU A 609 -14.38 31.10 -0.29
CA LEU A 609 -14.79 29.81 0.22
C LEU A 609 -14.15 29.45 1.55
N LEU A 610 -12.84 29.68 1.69
CA LEU A 610 -12.12 29.43 2.93
C LEU A 610 -12.64 30.31 4.07
N LYS A 611 -12.92 31.58 3.79
CA LYS A 611 -13.48 32.52 4.79
C LYS A 611 -14.86 32.11 5.26
N GLU A 612 -15.67 31.53 4.37
CA GLU A 612 -16.99 30.94 4.69
C GLU A 612 -16.89 29.58 5.41
N GLY A 613 -15.67 29.04 5.59
CA GLY A 613 -15.45 27.79 6.31
C GLY A 613 -15.44 26.51 5.45
N TYR A 614 -15.43 26.63 4.13
CA TYR A 614 -15.33 25.49 3.23
C TYR A 614 -13.87 25.05 3.09
N PRO A 615 -13.53 23.78 3.40
CA PRO A 615 -12.18 23.26 3.20
C PRO A 615 -11.87 23.14 1.70
N ILE A 616 -10.61 23.35 1.36
CA ILE A 616 -10.13 23.21 -0.01
C ILE A 616 -8.98 22.21 -0.03
N ARG A 617 -9.12 21.19 -0.86
CA ARG A 617 -8.05 20.28 -1.25
C ARG A 617 -7.78 20.43 -2.73
N PHE A 618 -6.56 20.83 -3.07
CA PHE A 618 -6.15 21.03 -4.44
C PHE A 618 -4.86 20.27 -4.74
N THR A 619 -4.93 19.29 -5.61
CA THR A 619 -3.79 18.49 -6.02
C THR A 619 -3.67 18.43 -7.55
N GLY A 620 -2.52 18.02 -8.04
CA GLY A 620 -2.23 17.90 -9.45
C GLY A 620 -0.78 18.24 -9.75
N GLN A 621 -0.40 18.19 -11.00
CA GLN A 621 0.96 18.48 -11.44
C GLN A 621 1.17 19.99 -11.54
N ASP A 622 2.20 20.54 -10.88
CA ASP A 622 2.52 21.98 -10.84
C ASP A 622 1.43 22.89 -10.23
N VAL A 623 0.47 22.37 -9.48
CA VAL A 623 -0.68 23.17 -9.00
C VAL A 623 -0.31 24.25 -8.01
N ARG A 624 0.78 24.11 -7.27
CA ARG A 624 1.27 25.10 -6.30
C ARG A 624 1.65 26.41 -6.99
N ARG A 625 2.23 26.32 -8.18
CA ARG A 625 2.59 27.44 -9.06
C ARG A 625 1.50 27.74 -10.08
N GLY A 626 0.83 26.71 -10.57
CA GLY A 626 0.00 26.67 -11.78
C GLY A 626 0.84 26.41 -13.02
N THR A 627 0.33 25.54 -13.94
CA THR A 627 1.03 25.16 -15.19
C THR A 627 1.51 26.37 -15.99
N PHE A 628 0.68 27.41 -16.05
CA PHE A 628 0.97 28.65 -16.78
C PHE A 628 1.64 29.74 -15.93
N ASP A 629 2.23 29.34 -14.77
CA ASP A 629 2.92 30.28 -13.87
C ASP A 629 2.00 31.43 -13.38
N HIS A 630 0.74 31.12 -13.17
CA HIS A 630 -0.34 32.11 -12.92
C HIS A 630 -0.85 32.09 -11.46
N ARG A 631 -0.74 30.96 -10.77
CA ARG A 631 -1.36 30.77 -9.45
C ARG A 631 -0.46 31.23 -8.31
N HIS A 632 0.72 30.68 -8.16
CA HIS A 632 1.63 30.95 -7.04
C HIS A 632 0.91 30.95 -5.68
N ALA A 633 0.13 29.92 -5.42
CA ALA A 633 -0.54 29.72 -4.12
C ALA A 633 0.47 29.35 -3.04
N VAL A 634 1.54 28.66 -3.41
CA VAL A 634 2.70 28.42 -2.56
C VAL A 634 3.89 29.15 -3.18
N ILE A 635 4.53 29.99 -2.38
CA ILE A 635 5.71 30.75 -2.74
C ILE A 635 6.90 30.30 -1.91
N PHE A 636 8.10 30.54 -2.40
CA PHE A 636 9.33 30.06 -1.76
C PHE A 636 10.26 31.20 -1.44
N ASP A 637 10.79 31.17 -0.22
CA ASP A 637 11.83 32.10 0.23
C ASP A 637 13.10 31.84 -0.57
N GLN A 638 13.69 32.89 -1.12
CA GLN A 638 14.88 32.79 -1.98
C GLN A 638 16.18 32.59 -1.18
N GLU A 639 16.17 32.78 0.15
CA GLU A 639 17.33 32.62 1.01
C GLU A 639 17.43 31.23 1.60
N ASN A 640 16.30 30.65 2.03
CA ASN A 640 16.27 29.36 2.75
C ASN A 640 15.44 28.27 2.06
N GLY A 641 14.65 28.60 1.00
CA GLY A 641 13.82 27.66 0.28
C GLY A 641 12.52 27.25 0.99
N GLU A 642 12.17 27.87 2.11
CA GLU A 642 10.92 27.56 2.82
C GLU A 642 9.69 27.96 1.99
N GLY A 643 8.70 27.04 1.97
CA GLY A 643 7.44 27.25 1.27
C GLY A 643 6.41 27.95 2.16
N PHE A 644 5.75 28.98 1.64
CA PHE A 644 4.66 29.69 2.32
C PHE A 644 3.36 29.55 1.50
N LEU A 645 2.32 29.01 2.13
CA LEU A 645 0.99 28.89 1.54
C LEU A 645 0.18 30.15 1.80
N SER A 646 -0.03 30.96 0.77
CA SER A 646 -0.64 32.30 0.88
C SER A 646 -2.09 32.28 1.39
N LEU A 647 -2.82 31.18 1.21
CA LEU A 647 -4.21 31.01 1.65
C LEU A 647 -4.36 30.52 3.11
N ASP A 648 -3.28 30.13 3.76
CA ASP A 648 -3.32 29.51 5.10
C ASP A 648 -3.87 30.45 6.19
N THR A 649 -3.55 31.76 6.09
CA THR A 649 -4.07 32.77 7.01
C THR A 649 -5.60 32.86 6.93
N ILE A 650 -6.14 32.88 5.70
CA ILE A 650 -7.60 32.97 5.46
C ILE A 650 -8.29 31.67 5.92
N ALA A 651 -7.69 30.52 5.66
CA ALA A 651 -8.21 29.25 6.14
C ALA A 651 -8.30 29.18 7.67
N LYS A 652 -7.29 29.71 8.37
CA LYS A 652 -7.30 29.82 9.84
C LYS A 652 -8.40 30.75 10.37
N GLU A 653 -8.64 31.89 9.70
CA GLU A 653 -9.74 32.80 10.01
C GLU A 653 -11.10 32.09 9.84
N GLY A 654 -11.30 31.36 8.73
CA GLY A 654 -12.50 30.54 8.48
C GLY A 654 -12.60 29.26 9.30
N LYS A 655 -11.59 28.95 10.13
CA LYS A 655 -11.49 27.73 10.94
C LYS A 655 -11.61 26.43 10.12
N THR A 656 -11.07 26.46 8.92
CA THR A 656 -11.13 25.39 7.95
C THR A 656 -9.74 24.94 7.50
N LEU A 657 -9.66 24.03 6.53
CA LEU A 657 -8.40 23.47 6.01
C LEU A 657 -8.17 23.93 4.58
N VAL A 658 -6.92 24.14 4.25
CA VAL A 658 -6.45 24.34 2.88
C VAL A 658 -5.21 23.50 2.63
N ASP A 659 -5.33 22.59 1.67
CA ASP A 659 -4.27 21.70 1.22
C ASP A 659 -4.00 21.93 -0.27
N ILE A 660 -2.80 22.38 -0.62
CA ILE A 660 -2.38 22.54 -2.02
C ILE A 660 -1.06 21.81 -2.22
N TYR A 661 -1.09 20.71 -2.97
CA TYR A 661 0.07 19.86 -3.17
C TYR A 661 0.30 19.52 -4.65
N ASP A 662 1.55 19.66 -5.09
CA ASP A 662 1.96 19.04 -6.32
C ASP A 662 1.91 17.50 -6.15
N SER A 663 1.24 16.84 -7.08
CA SER A 663 1.13 15.38 -7.07
C SER A 663 2.40 14.72 -7.60
N LEU A 664 2.56 13.44 -7.32
CA LEU A 664 3.46 12.61 -8.10
C LEU A 664 2.98 12.55 -9.56
N LEU A 665 3.86 12.18 -10.49
CA LEU A 665 3.53 12.07 -11.92
C LEU A 665 2.73 10.78 -12.18
N SER A 666 1.44 10.86 -11.92
CA SER A 666 0.42 9.83 -12.10
C SER A 666 -0.89 10.52 -12.41
N GLU A 667 -1.74 9.94 -13.23
CA GLU A 667 -3.06 10.48 -13.58
C GLU A 667 -4.17 9.61 -13.01
N GLU A 668 -4.12 8.30 -13.20
CA GLU A 668 -5.22 7.39 -12.85
C GLU A 668 -5.39 7.26 -11.33
N ALA A 669 -4.33 6.95 -10.60
CA ALA A 669 -4.45 6.75 -9.16
C ALA A 669 -4.68 8.06 -8.39
N VAL A 670 -4.06 9.16 -8.79
CA VAL A 670 -4.32 10.46 -8.13
C VAL A 670 -5.74 10.94 -8.38
N LEU A 671 -6.28 10.76 -9.59
CA LEU A 671 -7.68 11.07 -9.88
C LEU A 671 -8.63 10.18 -9.10
N GLY A 672 -8.38 8.86 -9.06
CA GLY A 672 -9.15 7.92 -8.25
C GLY A 672 -9.13 8.27 -6.75
N PHE A 673 -7.98 8.72 -6.24
CA PHE A 673 -7.85 9.17 -4.85
C PHE A 673 -8.71 10.42 -4.61
N GLU A 674 -8.61 11.44 -5.44
CA GLU A 674 -9.37 12.68 -5.27
C GLU A 674 -10.88 12.45 -5.47
N TYR A 675 -11.26 11.51 -6.34
CA TYR A 675 -12.65 11.06 -6.43
C TYR A 675 -13.13 10.47 -5.09
N GLY A 676 -12.37 9.54 -4.52
CA GLY A 676 -12.70 8.93 -3.21
C GLY A 676 -12.75 9.95 -2.08
N TYR A 677 -11.84 10.92 -2.11
CA TYR A 677 -11.80 12.02 -1.15
C TYR A 677 -13.05 12.89 -1.25
N SER A 678 -13.40 13.36 -2.46
CA SER A 678 -14.55 14.24 -2.71
C SER A 678 -15.88 13.56 -2.41
N ALA A 679 -16.01 12.28 -2.80
CA ALA A 679 -17.21 11.48 -2.51
C ALA A 679 -17.44 11.22 -1.01
N THR A 680 -16.42 11.42 -0.19
CA THR A 680 -16.50 11.20 1.26
C THR A 680 -16.66 12.49 2.06
N TRP A 681 -16.29 13.62 1.50
CA TRP A 681 -16.38 14.95 2.12
C TRP A 681 -17.02 15.98 1.20
N PRO A 682 -18.34 15.95 1.01
CA PRO A 682 -19.05 16.80 0.03
C PRO A 682 -19.10 18.28 0.39
N SER A 683 -18.81 18.67 1.65
CA SER A 683 -18.69 20.08 2.02
C SER A 683 -17.35 20.72 1.65
N GLY A 684 -16.39 19.95 1.15
CA GLY A 684 -15.09 20.43 0.71
C GLY A 684 -15.03 20.64 -0.80
N LEU A 685 -14.30 21.67 -1.23
CA LEU A 685 -13.92 21.82 -2.64
C LEU A 685 -12.67 20.96 -2.90
N VAL A 686 -12.82 19.92 -3.69
CA VAL A 686 -11.74 19.03 -4.10
C VAL A 686 -11.44 19.24 -5.57
N ILE A 687 -10.19 19.58 -5.88
CA ILE A 687 -9.74 19.87 -7.23
C ILE A 687 -8.54 18.95 -7.53
N TRP A 688 -8.61 18.23 -8.64
CA TRP A 688 -7.46 17.67 -9.30
C TRP A 688 -7.26 18.37 -10.62
N GLU A 689 -6.06 18.94 -10.86
CA GLU A 689 -5.73 19.66 -12.09
C GLU A 689 -4.70 18.89 -12.88
N ALA A 690 -5.05 18.48 -14.10
CA ALA A 690 -4.11 17.92 -15.07
C ALA A 690 -3.13 19.00 -15.55
N GLN A 691 -1.92 18.59 -15.97
CA GLN A 691 -0.89 19.51 -16.50
C GLN A 691 -1.41 20.24 -17.75
N PHE A 692 -1.97 19.52 -18.68
CA PHE A 692 -2.69 20.00 -19.86
C PHE A 692 -3.89 19.10 -20.12
N GLY A 693 -4.86 19.56 -20.89
CA GLY A 693 -5.96 18.72 -21.39
C GLY A 693 -5.52 17.51 -22.21
N ASP A 694 -4.24 17.46 -22.58
CA ASP A 694 -3.60 16.37 -23.31
C ASP A 694 -3.59 15.05 -22.51
N PHE A 695 -3.70 15.11 -21.19
CA PHE A 695 -3.77 13.93 -20.31
C PHE A 695 -5.21 13.42 -20.09
N ALA A 696 -6.16 13.88 -20.89
CA ALA A 696 -7.56 13.46 -20.80
C ALA A 696 -7.74 11.93 -20.90
N ASN A 697 -6.89 11.22 -21.63
CA ASN A 697 -6.94 9.77 -21.75
C ASN A 697 -6.68 9.07 -20.40
N GLY A 698 -5.66 9.50 -19.66
CA GLY A 698 -5.39 8.99 -18.31
C GLY A 698 -6.41 9.45 -17.28
N ALA A 699 -7.04 10.59 -17.50
CA ALA A 699 -8.05 11.18 -16.61
C ALA A 699 -9.49 10.70 -16.91
N GLN A 700 -9.69 9.86 -17.89
CA GLN A 700 -11.03 9.43 -18.31
C GLN A 700 -11.68 8.44 -17.34
N VAL A 701 -10.89 7.80 -16.52
CA VAL A 701 -11.37 6.89 -15.48
C VAL A 701 -12.15 7.64 -14.41
#